data_4f77498354c7f71c7f51d3d750bba999
#
_entry.id   4f77498354c7f71c7f51d3d750bba999
#
_cell.length_a   1.000
_cell.length_b   1.000
_cell.length_c   1.000
_cell.angle_alpha   90.00
_cell.angle_beta   90.00
_cell.angle_gamma   90.00
#
_symmetry.space_group_name_H-M   'P 1'
#
loop_
_entity.id
_entity.type
_entity.pdbx_description
1 polymer ?
#
loop_
_entity_poly.entity_id
_entity_poly.type
_entity_poly.pdbx_seq_one_letter_code
_entity_poly.pdbx_strand_id
1 'polypeptide(L)'
;MIKPEILAPAGSFEALTAAVRSGADAVYFGTGNFNARRNASNFSGDDLQRAVDFCHERNVKVHITLNTLVKDSEMSELKESVRRICKSGADALILQDLGVLRVVKDICPDIELHASTQMSVGTLDGIRNLADLGFSRAVLPRELSKDEIKYLCENSPIELEMFVHGALCMCVSGQCLLSAFLGSRSGNRGLCAQPCRLPFTAENGTGHDLSLKDLSLIEYAPILSKTGISSFKIEGRMKRPEYVAAAVMALKNSLSGEYSSENSEDLCSLFSRSGFTKGYYENALGRNMFGFREKENVTSATTSLLKKYERIYEKERAVYRVHFVLSVKSDKKISLTASANDLSVTVLSESLPQKAVNRPFTKEEALLRLKKCGGTVFSFGDADICIDDGLSVSAAEMNALRREALLRLADRLKERAPYRINKANIIFRNRKPNKKPQTYVSFRDTSAIPQNVECDKLFIPLSSKPELFEKYSAGAVLPRGIFGNFDEIVKRLIKSGARYALCNTLDSVAAAKKAGVQIIGGPFLNIFNSVSLSEIQKLGAAECVLSYEMTLKQLTALEGECRRGVCVYGRVPLMLTRNCPVKNGKSCRECGGKSFLRDRKGIEFPVRCTNGFSELFNSRPIYMADRMSEVKNADFVLLEFTTEDKEQISSVLKAYQNGSSPEIEFTRGLLYRGVE
;
A
#
# COMPACT_ATOMS: atom_id res chain seq x y z
N MET A 1 -27.11 -2.58 -3.89
CA MET A 1 -25.74 -2.05 -3.83
C MET A 1 -24.94 -2.86 -2.83
N ILE A 2 -23.76 -3.31 -3.19
CA ILE A 2 -22.88 -4.08 -2.29
C ILE A 2 -22.32 -3.09 -1.26
N LYS A 3 -22.43 -3.42 0.03
CA LYS A 3 -21.84 -2.63 1.12
C LYS A 3 -20.31 -2.72 1.01
N PRO A 4 -19.57 -1.59 1.00
CA PRO A 4 -18.11 -1.62 1.01
C PRO A 4 -17.55 -2.32 2.24
N GLU A 5 -16.49 -3.10 2.04
CA GLU A 5 -15.70 -3.74 3.10
C GLU A 5 -15.02 -2.70 3.97
N ILE A 6 -15.10 -2.80 5.28
CA ILE A 6 -14.30 -2.01 6.23
C ILE A 6 -13.00 -2.75 6.49
N LEU A 7 -11.90 -2.26 5.89
CA LEU A 7 -10.56 -2.85 6.02
C LEU A 7 -9.74 -2.10 7.08
N ALA A 8 -9.54 -2.75 8.23
CA ALA A 8 -8.87 -2.18 9.39
C ALA A 8 -7.40 -2.59 9.52
N PRO A 9 -6.52 -1.71 10.04
CA PRO A 9 -5.11 -2.03 10.27
C PRO A 9 -4.93 -2.86 11.55
N ALA A 10 -4.02 -3.83 11.54
CA ALA A 10 -3.56 -4.52 12.74
C ALA A 10 -2.03 -4.53 12.79
N GLY A 11 -1.45 -3.95 13.85
CA GLY A 11 -0.01 -3.92 14.10
C GLY A 11 0.42 -4.78 15.29
N SER A 12 -0.55 -5.29 16.04
CA SER A 12 -0.38 -6.22 17.16
C SER A 12 -1.64 -7.07 17.31
N PHE A 13 -1.59 -8.14 18.09
CA PHE A 13 -2.76 -8.98 18.35
C PHE A 13 -3.88 -8.21 19.06
N GLU A 14 -3.52 -7.28 19.93
CA GLU A 14 -4.47 -6.40 20.61
C GLU A 14 -5.19 -5.46 19.64
N ALA A 15 -4.45 -4.84 18.70
CA ALA A 15 -5.05 -4.02 17.64
C ALA A 15 -5.93 -4.86 16.68
N LEU A 16 -5.53 -6.12 16.42
CA LEU A 16 -6.34 -7.08 15.68
C LEU A 16 -7.67 -7.34 16.37
N THR A 17 -7.62 -7.62 17.68
CA THR A 17 -8.82 -7.85 18.51
C THR A 17 -9.72 -6.61 18.50
N ALA A 18 -9.15 -5.42 18.64
CA ALA A 18 -9.88 -4.16 18.58
C ALA A 18 -10.58 -3.96 17.23
N ALA A 19 -9.88 -4.21 16.11
CA ALA A 19 -10.46 -4.12 14.76
C ALA A 19 -11.65 -5.06 14.58
N VAL A 20 -11.44 -6.34 14.87
CA VAL A 20 -12.42 -7.41 14.65
C VAL A 20 -13.66 -7.22 15.54
N ARG A 21 -13.48 -7.00 16.83
CA ARG A 21 -14.59 -6.85 17.78
C ARG A 21 -15.35 -5.54 17.60
N SER A 22 -14.72 -4.49 17.05
CA SER A 22 -15.40 -3.25 16.67
C SER A 22 -16.20 -3.38 15.37
N GLY A 23 -16.02 -4.46 14.61
CA GLY A 23 -16.83 -4.82 13.45
C GLY A 23 -16.20 -4.49 12.11
N ALA A 24 -14.89 -4.59 11.98
CA ALA A 24 -14.23 -4.66 10.69
C ALA A 24 -14.67 -5.88 9.89
N ASP A 25 -14.78 -5.75 8.57
CA ASP A 25 -15.11 -6.85 7.65
C ASP A 25 -13.82 -7.57 7.18
N ALA A 26 -12.70 -6.85 7.18
CA ALA A 26 -11.37 -7.37 6.89
C ALA A 26 -10.30 -6.65 7.71
N VAL A 27 -9.16 -7.31 7.90
CA VAL A 27 -7.97 -6.73 8.53
C VAL A 27 -6.75 -6.86 7.63
N TYR A 28 -5.81 -5.91 7.73
CA TYR A 28 -4.54 -6.03 7.02
C TYR A 28 -3.35 -5.82 7.96
N PHE A 29 -2.35 -6.68 7.80
CA PHE A 29 -1.11 -6.60 8.57
C PHE A 29 0.08 -7.16 7.79
N GLY A 30 1.29 -7.00 8.35
CA GLY A 30 2.52 -7.52 7.76
C GLY A 30 3.01 -8.76 8.48
N THR A 31 3.78 -9.57 7.75
CA THR A 31 4.55 -10.68 8.31
C THR A 31 6.02 -10.47 8.01
N GLY A 32 6.90 -10.62 9.01
CA GLY A 32 8.34 -10.51 8.81
C GLY A 32 8.81 -9.21 8.16
N ASN A 33 9.76 -9.31 7.23
CA ASN A 33 10.53 -8.18 6.71
C ASN A 33 9.96 -7.46 5.48
N PHE A 34 9.02 -8.06 4.74
CA PHE A 34 8.61 -7.59 3.41
C PHE A 34 7.36 -6.70 3.42
N ASN A 35 7.22 -5.81 4.40
CA ASN A 35 6.07 -4.93 4.50
C ASN A 35 6.42 -3.47 4.80
N ALA A 36 5.58 -2.52 4.36
CA ALA A 36 5.80 -1.07 4.47
C ALA A 36 5.79 -0.51 5.91
N ARG A 37 5.56 -1.33 6.92
CA ARG A 37 5.67 -1.01 8.37
C ARG A 37 6.50 -2.08 9.07
N ARG A 38 7.73 -2.28 8.57
CA ARG A 38 8.66 -3.29 9.09
C ARG A 38 8.88 -3.19 10.61
N ASN A 39 8.84 -1.97 11.16
CA ASN A 39 9.02 -1.70 12.59
C ASN A 39 7.74 -1.91 13.45
N ALA A 40 6.59 -2.31 12.88
CA ALA A 40 5.45 -2.77 13.66
C ALA A 40 5.75 -4.15 14.25
N SER A 41 5.02 -4.56 15.28
CA SER A 41 5.23 -5.88 15.93
C SER A 41 5.05 -7.05 14.95
N ASN A 42 4.23 -6.85 13.89
CA ASN A 42 3.93 -7.83 12.84
C ASN A 42 3.59 -9.23 13.41
N PHE A 43 3.06 -10.10 12.56
CA PHE A 43 2.71 -11.47 12.96
C PHE A 43 3.68 -12.45 12.29
N SER A 44 4.33 -13.31 13.07
CA SER A 44 5.31 -14.28 12.56
C SER A 44 5.16 -15.62 13.27
N GLY A 45 5.64 -16.70 12.63
CA GLY A 45 5.54 -18.04 13.18
C GLY A 45 4.08 -18.44 13.49
N ASP A 46 3.84 -18.96 14.69
CA ASP A 46 2.54 -19.43 15.15
C ASP A 46 1.52 -18.28 15.32
N ASP A 47 1.98 -17.05 15.56
CA ASP A 47 1.09 -15.89 15.70
C ASP A 47 0.35 -15.57 14.40
N LEU A 48 0.93 -15.87 13.22
CA LEU A 48 0.25 -15.70 11.94
C LEU A 48 -0.99 -16.62 11.85
N GLN A 49 -0.83 -17.92 12.16
CA GLN A 49 -1.94 -18.87 12.13
C GLN A 49 -3.02 -18.48 13.13
N ARG A 50 -2.63 -18.16 14.37
CA ARG A 50 -3.55 -17.69 15.42
C ARG A 50 -4.33 -16.44 15.01
N ALA A 51 -3.70 -15.49 14.33
CA ALA A 51 -4.34 -14.27 13.86
C ALA A 51 -5.35 -14.56 12.73
N VAL A 52 -5.00 -15.44 11.79
CA VAL A 52 -5.89 -15.88 10.71
C VAL A 52 -7.10 -16.62 11.28
N ASP A 53 -6.88 -17.61 12.16
CA ASP A 53 -7.93 -18.38 12.82
C ASP A 53 -8.88 -17.50 13.62
N PHE A 54 -8.32 -16.54 14.39
CA PHE A 54 -9.10 -15.57 15.16
C PHE A 54 -10.03 -14.74 14.28
N CYS A 55 -9.56 -14.31 13.12
CA CYS A 55 -10.34 -13.54 12.17
C CYS A 55 -11.41 -14.40 11.50
N HIS A 56 -11.04 -15.57 10.98
CA HIS A 56 -11.95 -16.46 10.25
C HIS A 56 -13.08 -16.99 11.14
N GLU A 57 -12.78 -17.32 12.40
CA GLU A 57 -13.80 -17.67 13.39
C GLU A 57 -14.88 -16.58 13.53
N ARG A 58 -14.53 -15.31 13.22
CA ARG A 58 -15.41 -14.14 13.33
C ARG A 58 -15.90 -13.60 11.99
N ASN A 59 -15.72 -14.38 10.92
CA ASN A 59 -16.06 -14.02 9.53
C ASN A 59 -15.38 -12.73 9.06
N VAL A 60 -14.13 -12.54 9.45
CA VAL A 60 -13.29 -11.39 9.05
C VAL A 60 -12.18 -11.88 8.14
N LYS A 61 -12.02 -11.26 6.96
CA LYS A 61 -10.97 -11.57 6.00
C LYS A 61 -9.60 -11.06 6.46
N VAL A 62 -8.54 -11.71 6.01
CA VAL A 62 -7.15 -11.37 6.33
C VAL A 62 -6.36 -11.06 5.08
N HIS A 63 -5.90 -9.81 4.94
CA HIS A 63 -5.07 -9.37 3.84
C HIS A 63 -3.63 -9.14 4.33
N ILE A 64 -2.68 -9.92 3.81
CA ILE A 64 -1.27 -9.81 4.22
C ILE A 64 -0.51 -8.87 3.30
N THR A 65 0.25 -7.93 3.90
CA THR A 65 1.08 -7.01 3.12
C THR A 65 2.46 -7.58 2.85
N LEU A 66 2.79 -7.76 1.56
CA LEU A 66 4.13 -7.99 1.01
C LEU A 66 4.47 -6.82 0.05
N ASN A 67 4.32 -5.60 0.54
CA ASN A 67 4.27 -4.38 -0.26
C ASN A 67 5.54 -3.53 -0.13
N THR A 68 6.70 -4.16 -0.23
CA THR A 68 8.01 -3.52 -0.31
C THR A 68 8.80 -4.03 -1.49
N LEU A 69 9.82 -3.27 -1.93
CA LEU A 69 10.80 -3.73 -2.90
C LEU A 69 11.69 -4.80 -2.27
N VAL A 70 12.07 -5.81 -3.06
CA VAL A 70 12.85 -6.96 -2.62
C VAL A 70 14.14 -7.06 -3.42
N LYS A 71 15.27 -7.33 -2.75
CA LYS A 71 16.58 -7.58 -3.40
C LYS A 71 16.64 -9.01 -3.92
N ASP A 72 17.45 -9.28 -4.97
CA ASP A 72 17.69 -10.65 -5.44
C ASP A 72 18.22 -11.57 -4.33
N SER A 73 19.07 -11.05 -3.44
CA SER A 73 19.58 -11.79 -2.28
C SER A 73 18.51 -12.20 -1.25
N GLU A 74 17.32 -11.59 -1.29
CA GLU A 74 16.20 -11.86 -0.38
C GLU A 74 15.14 -12.80 -0.98
N MET A 75 15.30 -13.20 -2.25
CA MET A 75 14.30 -14.01 -2.97
C MET A 75 14.03 -15.38 -2.35
N SER A 76 15.03 -15.99 -1.72
CA SER A 76 14.85 -17.27 -1.02
C SER A 76 13.94 -17.11 0.21
N GLU A 77 14.20 -16.10 1.04
CA GLU A 77 13.39 -15.77 2.22
C GLU A 77 11.96 -15.37 1.82
N LEU A 78 11.82 -14.60 0.72
CA LEU A 78 10.52 -14.23 0.17
C LEU A 78 9.69 -15.47 -0.20
N LYS A 79 10.28 -16.43 -0.93
CA LYS A 79 9.59 -17.67 -1.35
C LYS A 79 9.07 -18.46 -0.14
N GLU A 80 9.86 -18.56 0.93
CA GLU A 80 9.43 -19.22 2.16
C GLU A 80 8.33 -18.44 2.89
N SER A 81 8.42 -17.11 2.91
CA SER A 81 7.39 -16.25 3.48
C SER A 81 6.05 -16.40 2.73
N VAL A 82 6.07 -16.42 1.39
CA VAL A 82 4.88 -16.65 0.57
C VAL A 82 4.26 -18.01 0.89
N ARG A 83 5.05 -19.09 0.97
CA ARG A 83 4.53 -20.42 1.32
C ARG A 83 3.86 -20.46 2.68
N ARG A 84 4.47 -19.82 3.69
CA ARG A 84 3.88 -19.74 5.05
C ARG A 84 2.57 -18.99 5.06
N ILE A 85 2.49 -17.86 4.37
CA ILE A 85 1.27 -17.05 4.27
C ILE A 85 0.15 -17.86 3.59
N CYS A 86 0.43 -18.50 2.46
CA CYS A 86 -0.58 -19.31 1.76
C CYS A 86 -1.05 -20.51 2.61
N LYS A 87 -0.12 -21.16 3.35
CA LYS A 87 -0.48 -22.24 4.28
C LYS A 87 -1.36 -21.79 5.46
N SER A 88 -1.22 -20.53 5.90
CA SER A 88 -2.07 -20.00 6.98
C SER A 88 -3.52 -19.74 6.56
N GLY A 89 -3.83 -19.81 5.26
CA GLY A 89 -5.17 -19.55 4.75
C GLY A 89 -5.54 -18.07 4.66
N ALA A 90 -4.54 -17.14 4.63
CA ALA A 90 -4.81 -15.72 4.40
C ALA A 90 -5.59 -15.51 3.09
N ASP A 91 -6.54 -14.56 3.08
CA ASP A 91 -7.49 -14.39 1.95
C ASP A 91 -6.86 -13.63 0.77
N ALA A 92 -5.97 -12.67 1.01
CA ALA A 92 -5.35 -11.88 -0.05
C ALA A 92 -3.94 -11.40 0.29
N LEU A 93 -3.15 -11.08 -0.75
CA LEU A 93 -1.83 -10.44 -0.64
C LEU A 93 -1.84 -9.04 -1.26
N ILE A 94 -1.34 -8.05 -0.52
CA ILE A 94 -1.18 -6.66 -1.00
C ILE A 94 0.27 -6.48 -1.44
N LEU A 95 0.50 -6.24 -2.74
CA LEU A 95 1.82 -6.25 -3.38
C LEU A 95 2.20 -4.89 -3.98
N GLN A 96 3.51 -4.60 -4.05
CA GLN A 96 4.08 -3.46 -4.78
C GLN A 96 5.05 -3.91 -5.88
N ASP A 97 5.96 -4.81 -5.58
CA ASP A 97 7.05 -5.26 -6.46
C ASP A 97 6.54 -6.29 -7.47
N LEU A 98 6.74 -6.03 -8.77
CA LEU A 98 6.33 -6.96 -9.84
C LEU A 98 7.09 -8.29 -9.79
N GLY A 99 8.30 -8.30 -9.24
CA GLY A 99 9.04 -9.55 -8.98
C GLY A 99 8.38 -10.38 -7.88
N VAL A 100 7.88 -9.72 -6.83
CA VAL A 100 7.08 -10.38 -5.78
C VAL A 100 5.79 -10.95 -6.36
N LEU A 101 5.09 -10.17 -7.21
CA LEU A 101 3.91 -10.64 -7.93
C LEU A 101 4.18 -11.96 -8.67
N ARG A 102 5.27 -12.01 -9.44
CA ARG A 102 5.64 -13.22 -10.20
C ARG A 102 5.92 -14.40 -9.27
N VAL A 103 6.68 -14.20 -8.20
CA VAL A 103 6.97 -15.24 -7.21
C VAL A 103 5.69 -15.78 -6.57
N VAL A 104 4.75 -14.91 -6.21
CA VAL A 104 3.46 -15.31 -5.63
C VAL A 104 2.65 -16.12 -6.62
N LYS A 105 2.50 -15.68 -7.87
CA LYS A 105 1.75 -16.39 -8.91
C LYS A 105 2.33 -17.78 -9.22
N ASP A 106 3.65 -17.91 -9.17
CA ASP A 106 4.30 -19.22 -9.36
C ASP A 106 4.06 -20.16 -8.17
N ILE A 107 4.08 -19.65 -6.94
CA ILE A 107 3.94 -20.47 -5.72
C ILE A 107 2.48 -20.75 -5.41
N CYS A 108 1.62 -19.75 -5.44
CA CYS A 108 0.23 -19.80 -4.99
C CYS A 108 -0.67 -19.06 -5.99
N PRO A 109 -1.00 -19.67 -7.15
CA PRO A 109 -1.72 -19.01 -8.22
C PRO A 109 -3.17 -18.64 -7.86
N ASP A 110 -3.72 -19.28 -6.84
CA ASP A 110 -5.13 -19.19 -6.49
C ASP A 110 -5.42 -18.11 -5.42
N ILE A 111 -4.38 -17.50 -4.79
CA ILE A 111 -4.57 -16.46 -3.78
C ILE A 111 -4.93 -15.12 -4.43
N GLU A 112 -5.85 -14.36 -3.82
CA GLU A 112 -6.21 -13.03 -4.31
C GLU A 112 -5.05 -12.04 -4.20
N LEU A 113 -4.89 -11.20 -5.24
CA LEU A 113 -3.81 -10.23 -5.34
C LEU A 113 -4.37 -8.81 -5.39
N HIS A 114 -3.96 -7.98 -4.44
CA HIS A 114 -4.32 -6.56 -4.37
C HIS A 114 -3.11 -5.69 -4.69
N ALA A 115 -3.25 -4.78 -5.65
CA ALA A 115 -2.20 -3.82 -5.98
C ALA A 115 -2.12 -2.75 -4.90
N SER A 116 -0.95 -2.62 -4.26
CA SER A 116 -0.72 -1.60 -3.23
C SER A 116 -0.81 -0.19 -3.81
N THR A 117 -1.26 0.78 -3.00
CA THR A 117 -1.17 2.20 -3.34
C THR A 117 0.28 2.65 -3.68
N GLN A 118 1.28 1.90 -3.23
CA GLN A 118 2.69 2.14 -3.55
C GLN A 118 3.06 1.83 -5.01
N MET A 119 2.19 1.18 -5.79
CA MET A 119 2.34 1.05 -7.25
C MET A 119 2.01 2.34 -8.00
N SER A 120 1.40 3.33 -7.30
CA SER A 120 1.13 4.69 -7.82
C SER A 120 0.24 4.70 -9.08
N VAL A 121 -0.72 3.78 -9.18
CA VAL A 121 -1.64 3.68 -10.32
C VAL A 121 -2.92 4.43 -10.01
N GLY A 122 -3.22 5.45 -10.83
CA GLY A 122 -4.38 6.34 -10.66
C GLY A 122 -5.14 6.62 -11.95
N THR A 123 -4.90 5.85 -13.03
CA THR A 123 -5.61 5.95 -14.30
C THR A 123 -6.32 4.66 -14.67
N LEU A 124 -7.38 4.75 -15.46
CA LEU A 124 -8.15 3.57 -15.89
C LEU A 124 -7.28 2.57 -16.68
N ASP A 125 -6.46 3.07 -17.62
CA ASP A 125 -5.60 2.19 -18.41
C ASP A 125 -4.46 1.60 -17.58
N GLY A 126 -3.98 2.30 -16.54
CA GLY A 126 -3.08 1.73 -15.54
C GLY A 126 -3.75 0.61 -14.72
N ILE A 127 -5.02 0.79 -14.33
CA ILE A 127 -5.81 -0.24 -13.63
C ILE A 127 -6.06 -1.46 -14.54
N ARG A 128 -6.30 -1.26 -15.84
CA ARG A 128 -6.39 -2.35 -16.83
C ARG A 128 -5.09 -3.15 -16.91
N ASN A 129 -3.93 -2.48 -16.91
CA ASN A 129 -2.65 -3.17 -16.84
C ASN A 129 -2.50 -3.99 -15.54
N LEU A 130 -3.02 -3.51 -14.40
CA LEU A 130 -3.04 -4.30 -13.16
C LEU A 130 -3.94 -5.55 -13.29
N ALA A 131 -5.11 -5.40 -13.92
CA ALA A 131 -6.00 -6.53 -14.21
C ALA A 131 -5.32 -7.58 -15.11
N ASP A 132 -4.64 -7.14 -16.18
CA ASP A 132 -3.87 -8.02 -17.07
C ASP A 132 -2.72 -8.73 -16.34
N LEU A 133 -2.13 -8.09 -15.34
CA LEU A 133 -1.13 -8.68 -14.45
C LEU A 133 -1.74 -9.69 -13.44
N GLY A 134 -3.07 -9.74 -13.33
CA GLY A 134 -3.81 -10.68 -12.49
C GLY A 134 -4.13 -10.17 -11.09
N PHE A 135 -4.11 -8.86 -10.87
CA PHE A 135 -4.66 -8.26 -9.66
C PHE A 135 -6.19 -8.26 -9.72
N SER A 136 -6.84 -8.62 -8.61
CA SER A 136 -8.30 -8.58 -8.44
C SER A 136 -8.78 -7.26 -7.83
N ARG A 137 -7.88 -6.50 -7.18
CA ARG A 137 -8.18 -5.22 -6.53
C ARG A 137 -7.02 -4.24 -6.66
N ALA A 138 -7.34 -2.95 -6.84
CA ALA A 138 -6.36 -1.86 -6.82
C ALA A 138 -6.64 -0.88 -5.68
N VAL A 139 -5.60 -0.58 -4.87
CA VAL A 139 -5.65 0.46 -3.82
C VAL A 139 -5.31 1.80 -4.45
N LEU A 140 -6.30 2.67 -4.57
CA LEU A 140 -6.18 3.97 -5.20
C LEU A 140 -5.19 4.91 -4.48
N PRO A 141 -4.49 5.80 -5.20
CA PRO A 141 -3.76 6.91 -4.61
C PRO A 141 -4.68 7.81 -3.79
N ARG A 142 -4.18 8.31 -2.65
CA ARG A 142 -4.93 9.20 -1.76
C ARG A 142 -5.15 10.59 -2.34
N GLU A 143 -4.41 10.90 -3.37
CA GLU A 143 -4.36 12.19 -4.05
C GLU A 143 -5.51 12.40 -5.05
N LEU A 144 -6.33 11.40 -5.34
CA LEU A 144 -7.44 11.47 -6.29
C LEU A 144 -8.61 12.32 -5.75
N SER A 145 -9.22 13.10 -6.65
CA SER A 145 -10.45 13.84 -6.38
C SER A 145 -11.69 12.95 -6.50
N LYS A 146 -12.84 13.45 -6.00
CA LYS A 146 -14.12 12.72 -6.07
C LYS A 146 -14.52 12.35 -7.50
N ASP A 147 -14.25 13.24 -8.46
CA ASP A 147 -14.65 13.03 -9.86
C ASP A 147 -13.74 11.98 -10.53
N GLU A 148 -12.43 11.99 -10.22
CA GLU A 148 -11.48 10.97 -10.65
C GLU A 148 -11.86 9.60 -10.07
N ILE A 149 -12.18 9.52 -8.77
CA ILE A 149 -12.59 8.27 -8.11
C ILE A 149 -13.88 7.74 -8.73
N LYS A 150 -14.90 8.60 -8.91
CA LYS A 150 -16.17 8.22 -9.55
C LYS A 150 -15.95 7.64 -10.93
N TYR A 151 -15.17 8.32 -11.78
CA TYR A 151 -14.86 7.86 -13.14
C TYR A 151 -14.18 6.47 -13.12
N LEU A 152 -13.22 6.26 -12.21
CA LEU A 152 -12.54 4.96 -12.08
C LEU A 152 -13.50 3.87 -11.62
N CYS A 153 -14.38 4.13 -10.65
CA CYS A 153 -15.35 3.16 -10.15
C CYS A 153 -16.35 2.71 -11.22
N GLU A 154 -16.80 3.65 -12.07
CA GLU A 154 -17.76 3.36 -13.14
C GLU A 154 -17.16 2.52 -14.28
N ASN A 155 -15.83 2.50 -14.44
CA ASN A 155 -15.15 1.91 -15.59
C ASN A 155 -14.12 0.82 -15.26
N SER A 156 -13.80 0.61 -13.99
CA SER A 156 -12.76 -0.34 -13.59
C SER A 156 -13.15 -1.79 -13.87
N PRO A 157 -12.25 -2.61 -14.43
CA PRO A 157 -12.47 -4.05 -14.60
C PRO A 157 -12.24 -4.87 -13.32
N ILE A 158 -11.67 -4.27 -12.27
CA ILE A 158 -11.33 -4.91 -10.99
C ILE A 158 -11.84 -4.06 -9.82
N GLU A 159 -11.89 -4.65 -8.63
CA GLU A 159 -12.29 -3.96 -7.41
C GLU A 159 -11.38 -2.78 -7.08
N LEU A 160 -11.98 -1.72 -6.53
CA LEU A 160 -11.25 -0.55 -6.09
C LEU A 160 -11.36 -0.37 -4.57
N GLU A 161 -10.21 -0.11 -3.95
CA GLU A 161 -10.06 0.17 -2.52
C GLU A 161 -9.51 1.58 -2.33
N MET A 162 -10.02 2.33 -1.36
CA MET A 162 -9.51 3.66 -1.04
C MET A 162 -9.29 3.87 0.45
N PHE A 163 -8.27 4.68 0.79
CA PHE A 163 -8.10 5.15 2.17
C PHE A 163 -9.15 6.20 2.51
N VAL A 164 -9.86 5.99 3.62
CA VAL A 164 -10.88 6.94 4.12
C VAL A 164 -10.47 7.64 5.42
N HIS A 165 -9.46 7.11 6.14
CA HIS A 165 -9.02 7.72 7.40
C HIS A 165 -7.55 7.42 7.70
N GLY A 166 -6.88 8.37 8.35
CA GLY A 166 -5.57 8.23 8.97
C GLY A 166 -4.45 9.02 8.30
N ALA A 167 -3.22 8.63 8.54
CA ALA A 167 -2.04 9.39 8.15
C ALA A 167 -1.93 9.66 6.64
N LEU A 168 -1.82 10.94 6.26
CA LEU A 168 -1.61 11.36 4.88
C LEU A 168 -0.12 11.63 4.63
N CYS A 169 0.43 11.05 3.56
CA CYS A 169 1.77 11.37 3.08
C CYS A 169 1.75 12.61 2.20
N MET A 170 2.82 13.40 2.24
CA MET A 170 3.01 14.53 1.32
C MET A 170 3.29 14.06 -0.11
N CYS A 171 4.11 13.02 -0.24
CA CYS A 171 4.48 12.44 -1.52
C CYS A 171 3.46 11.38 -1.96
N VAL A 172 3.20 11.31 -3.26
CA VAL A 172 2.49 10.19 -3.89
C VAL A 172 3.17 8.89 -3.45
N SER A 173 2.36 7.92 -3.00
CA SER A 173 2.87 6.66 -2.44
C SER A 173 3.73 5.91 -3.48
N GLY A 174 4.85 5.31 -3.04
CA GLY A 174 5.81 4.63 -3.93
C GLY A 174 6.80 5.55 -4.66
N GLN A 175 6.59 6.87 -4.66
CA GLN A 175 7.40 7.86 -5.38
C GLN A 175 8.35 8.68 -4.47
N CYS A 176 8.50 8.28 -3.19
CA CYS A 176 9.28 9.01 -2.22
C CYS A 176 10.64 8.38 -1.97
N LEU A 177 11.71 9.14 -2.21
CA LEU A 177 13.10 8.77 -1.94
C LEU A 177 13.74 9.60 -0.81
N LEU A 178 12.99 10.56 -0.21
CA LEU A 178 13.55 11.53 0.75
C LEU A 178 14.24 10.85 1.93
N SER A 179 13.59 9.83 2.53
CA SER A 179 14.16 9.11 3.68
C SER A 179 15.39 8.27 3.33
N ALA A 180 15.41 7.69 2.12
CA ALA A 180 16.54 6.91 1.61
C ALA A 180 17.78 7.81 1.39
N PHE A 181 17.60 8.97 0.78
CA PHE A 181 18.72 9.88 0.47
C PHE A 181 19.26 10.58 1.70
N LEU A 182 18.41 10.98 2.66
CA LEU A 182 18.84 11.65 3.90
C LEU A 182 19.43 10.70 4.95
N GLY A 183 19.02 9.41 4.97
CA GLY A 183 19.42 8.50 6.05
C GLY A 183 19.52 7.03 5.68
N SER A 184 19.59 6.65 4.38
CA SER A 184 19.65 5.27 3.87
C SER A 184 18.45 4.38 4.26
N ARG A 185 17.39 4.94 4.87
CA ARG A 185 16.18 4.24 5.30
C ARG A 185 15.09 4.36 4.25
N SER A 186 14.95 3.33 3.40
CA SER A 186 14.00 3.36 2.29
C SER A 186 12.54 3.28 2.75
N GLY A 187 11.71 4.24 2.28
CA GLY A 187 10.26 4.17 2.43
C GLY A 187 9.64 3.02 1.62
N ASN A 188 10.21 2.72 0.44
CA ASN A 188 9.79 1.62 -0.42
C ASN A 188 10.20 0.24 0.13
N ARG A 189 11.03 0.21 1.17
CA ARG A 189 11.43 -0.99 1.90
C ARG A 189 10.91 -1.03 3.36
N GLY A 190 9.92 -0.17 3.66
CA GLY A 190 9.22 -0.17 4.94
C GLY A 190 9.94 0.52 6.10
N LEU A 191 11.05 1.23 5.84
CA LEU A 191 11.92 1.84 6.87
C LEU A 191 11.85 3.37 6.91
N CYS A 192 10.81 3.99 6.36
CA CYS A 192 10.66 5.44 6.30
C CYS A 192 10.83 6.09 7.69
N ALA A 193 11.81 7.00 7.81
CA ALA A 193 12.07 7.79 9.01
C ALA A 193 11.16 9.04 9.14
N GLN A 194 10.23 9.24 8.20
CA GLN A 194 9.31 10.38 8.13
C GLN A 194 10.02 11.77 8.12
N PRO A 195 11.09 11.97 7.33
CA PRO A 195 11.80 13.25 7.31
C PRO A 195 10.92 14.43 6.86
N CYS A 196 9.84 14.19 6.10
CA CYS A 196 8.86 15.22 5.73
C CYS A 196 8.12 15.82 6.94
N ARG A 197 8.24 15.23 8.14
CA ARG A 197 7.67 15.77 9.39
C ARG A 197 8.66 16.68 10.15
N LEU A 198 9.91 16.71 9.72
CA LEU A 198 10.91 17.65 10.22
C LEU A 198 10.68 19.04 9.60
N PRO A 199 11.27 20.10 10.19
CA PRO A 199 11.20 21.43 9.61
C PRO A 199 11.79 21.48 8.20
N PHE A 200 10.95 21.83 7.24
CA PHE A 200 11.29 22.25 5.89
C PHE A 200 10.48 23.51 5.59
N THR A 201 11.15 24.58 5.22
CA THR A 201 10.53 25.90 5.07
C THR A 201 10.55 26.35 3.63
N ALA A 202 9.38 26.65 3.07
CA ALA A 202 9.23 27.43 1.85
C ALA A 202 9.43 28.90 2.16
N GLU A 203 9.73 29.71 1.16
CA GLU A 203 9.74 31.16 1.33
C GLU A 203 8.35 31.65 1.77
N ASN A 204 8.29 32.37 2.89
CA ASN A 204 7.06 32.79 3.60
C ASN A 204 6.16 31.63 4.08
N GLY A 205 6.73 30.44 4.24
CA GLY A 205 6.02 29.26 4.74
C GLY A 205 5.94 29.23 6.28
N THR A 206 5.36 28.12 6.80
CA THR A 206 5.15 27.93 8.26
C THR A 206 6.27 27.17 8.96
N GLY A 207 7.27 26.69 8.25
CA GLY A 207 8.37 25.86 8.79
C GLY A 207 8.15 24.35 8.69
N HIS A 208 6.93 23.90 8.44
CA HIS A 208 6.59 22.48 8.25
C HIS A 208 5.87 22.22 6.91
N ASP A 209 6.42 22.81 5.84
CA ASP A 209 5.78 22.87 4.52
C ASP A 209 5.83 21.56 3.73
N LEU A 210 6.36 20.48 4.33
CA LEU A 210 6.24 19.08 3.86
C LEU A 210 5.30 18.22 4.72
N SER A 211 4.60 18.80 5.69
CA SER A 211 3.72 18.07 6.60
C SER A 211 2.26 18.38 6.33
N LEU A 212 1.46 17.33 6.05
CA LEU A 212 0.01 17.45 5.88
C LEU A 212 -0.72 17.03 7.16
N LYS A 213 -1.95 17.57 7.34
CA LYS A 213 -2.97 17.05 8.26
C LYS A 213 -3.30 15.59 7.92
N ASP A 214 -3.95 14.88 8.83
CA ASP A 214 -4.43 13.53 8.57
C ASP A 214 -5.67 13.54 7.68
N LEU A 215 -5.88 12.48 6.91
CA LEU A 215 -7.08 12.30 6.08
C LEU A 215 -8.26 11.90 6.97
N SER A 216 -9.44 12.47 6.73
CA SER A 216 -10.71 11.85 7.14
C SER A 216 -11.80 12.12 6.12
N LEU A 217 -12.32 11.04 5.55
CA LEU A 217 -13.46 10.99 4.63
C LEU A 217 -14.62 10.16 5.24
N ILE A 218 -14.59 9.89 6.55
CA ILE A 218 -15.58 9.04 7.21
C ILE A 218 -16.99 9.60 7.03
N GLU A 219 -17.17 10.90 7.14
CA GLU A 219 -18.47 11.56 6.93
C GLU A 219 -19.03 11.40 5.51
N TYR A 220 -18.14 11.15 4.52
CA TYR A 220 -18.50 10.89 3.12
C TYR A 220 -18.78 9.42 2.82
N ALA A 221 -18.58 8.50 3.77
CA ALA A 221 -18.73 7.07 3.53
C ALA A 221 -20.10 6.68 2.94
N PRO A 222 -21.25 7.29 3.34
CA PRO A 222 -22.55 7.00 2.72
C PRO A 222 -22.63 7.41 1.25
N ILE A 223 -21.93 8.48 0.85
CA ILE A 223 -21.86 8.93 -0.55
C ILE A 223 -20.90 8.04 -1.31
N LEU A 224 -19.73 7.79 -0.75
CA LEU A 224 -18.68 6.94 -1.35
C LEU A 224 -19.17 5.49 -1.55
N SER A 225 -19.99 4.95 -0.66
CA SER A 225 -20.57 3.61 -0.81
C SER A 225 -21.45 3.46 -2.06
N LYS A 226 -21.97 4.59 -2.59
CA LYS A 226 -22.80 4.63 -3.79
C LYS A 226 -21.99 4.79 -5.09
N THR A 227 -20.69 5.05 -4.99
CA THR A 227 -19.82 5.25 -6.19
C THR A 227 -19.30 3.94 -6.79
N GLY A 228 -19.41 2.80 -6.08
CA GLY A 228 -18.88 1.52 -6.52
C GLY A 228 -17.53 1.13 -5.91
N ILE A 229 -17.03 1.89 -4.92
CA ILE A 229 -15.86 1.48 -4.11
C ILE A 229 -16.18 0.18 -3.37
N SER A 230 -15.28 -0.81 -3.48
CA SER A 230 -15.45 -2.14 -2.87
C SER A 230 -14.92 -2.20 -1.44
N SER A 231 -13.92 -1.37 -1.08
CA SER A 231 -13.28 -1.41 0.24
C SER A 231 -12.85 -0.04 0.74
N PHE A 232 -13.17 0.26 2.00
CA PHE A 232 -12.74 1.44 2.76
C PHE A 232 -11.63 1.09 3.72
N LYS A 233 -10.44 1.59 3.43
CA LYS A 233 -9.23 1.29 4.20
C LYS A 233 -8.91 2.37 5.23
N ILE A 234 -8.62 1.93 6.44
CA ILE A 234 -8.15 2.77 7.55
C ILE A 234 -6.62 2.63 7.64
N GLU A 235 -5.87 3.74 7.61
CA GLU A 235 -4.42 3.72 7.87
C GLU A 235 -4.16 3.76 9.38
N GLY A 236 -3.23 2.92 9.87
CA GLY A 236 -2.92 2.97 11.29
C GLY A 236 -2.22 1.76 11.90
N ARG A 237 -1.44 0.94 11.18
CA ARG A 237 -0.75 -0.26 11.71
C ARG A 237 0.20 -0.01 12.90
N MET A 238 0.64 1.23 13.09
CA MET A 238 1.46 1.63 14.24
C MET A 238 0.67 2.43 15.28
N LYS A 239 -0.66 2.32 15.26
CA LYS A 239 -1.54 3.03 16.19
C LYS A 239 -2.00 2.12 17.31
N ARG A 240 -2.48 2.76 18.40
CA ARG A 240 -3.07 2.07 19.55
C ARG A 240 -4.36 1.33 19.18
N PRO A 241 -4.71 0.25 19.88
CA PRO A 241 -5.96 -0.48 19.68
C PRO A 241 -7.21 0.40 19.75
N GLU A 242 -7.24 1.38 20.69
CA GLU A 242 -8.36 2.30 20.87
C GLU A 242 -8.59 3.18 19.63
N TYR A 243 -7.51 3.62 18.97
CA TYR A 243 -7.64 4.36 17.71
C TYR A 243 -8.25 3.48 16.62
N VAL A 244 -7.85 2.22 16.54
CA VAL A 244 -8.39 1.28 15.54
C VAL A 244 -9.87 1.04 15.81
N ALA A 245 -10.25 0.79 17.07
CA ALA A 245 -11.63 0.61 17.48
C ALA A 245 -12.49 1.84 17.14
N ALA A 246 -12.02 3.03 17.51
CA ALA A 246 -12.71 4.29 17.24
C ALA A 246 -12.93 4.52 15.73
N ALA A 247 -11.90 4.29 14.91
CA ALA A 247 -11.98 4.51 13.46
C ALA A 247 -12.95 3.51 12.78
N VAL A 248 -12.93 2.23 13.18
CA VAL A 248 -13.86 1.21 12.67
C VAL A 248 -15.30 1.57 13.09
N MET A 249 -15.52 1.93 14.37
CA MET A 249 -16.83 2.32 14.88
C MET A 249 -17.39 3.57 14.18
N ALA A 250 -16.57 4.62 14.05
CA ALA A 250 -16.99 5.86 13.39
C ALA A 250 -17.36 5.61 11.91
N LEU A 251 -16.59 4.78 11.19
CA LEU A 251 -16.90 4.42 9.81
C LEU A 251 -18.19 3.61 9.71
N LYS A 252 -18.40 2.67 10.62
CA LYS A 252 -19.62 1.87 10.70
C LYS A 252 -20.85 2.74 11.01
N ASN A 253 -20.73 3.65 11.99
CA ASN A 253 -21.78 4.61 12.33
C ASN A 253 -22.11 5.51 11.13
N SER A 254 -21.09 5.94 10.37
CA SER A 254 -21.33 6.74 9.17
C SER A 254 -22.11 5.95 8.11
N LEU A 255 -21.78 4.70 7.88
CA LEU A 255 -22.48 3.83 6.92
C LEU A 255 -23.92 3.50 7.35
N SER A 256 -24.23 3.51 8.66
CA SER A 256 -25.58 3.32 9.21
C SER A 256 -26.37 4.62 9.38
N GLY A 257 -25.76 5.77 9.12
CA GLY A 257 -26.40 7.08 9.31
C GLY A 257 -26.37 7.61 10.75
N GLU A 258 -25.57 7.00 11.61
CA GLU A 258 -25.44 7.34 13.04
C GLU A 258 -24.17 8.14 13.38
N TYR A 259 -23.47 8.67 12.36
CA TYR A 259 -22.25 9.46 12.56
C TYR A 259 -22.55 10.81 13.20
N SER A 260 -21.82 11.14 14.25
CA SER A 260 -21.97 12.37 15.03
C SER A 260 -20.68 13.19 15.12
N SER A 261 -20.77 14.45 15.58
CA SER A 261 -19.60 15.29 15.89
C SER A 261 -18.68 14.64 16.94
N GLU A 262 -19.27 13.94 17.93
CA GLU A 262 -18.53 13.21 18.95
C GLU A 262 -17.56 12.18 18.33
N ASN A 263 -17.99 11.45 17.29
CA ASN A 263 -17.11 10.51 16.59
C ASN A 263 -15.88 11.23 15.97
N SER A 264 -16.08 12.42 15.40
CA SER A 264 -15.01 13.23 14.83
C SER A 264 -14.05 13.77 15.89
N GLU A 265 -14.59 14.26 16.99
CA GLU A 265 -13.85 14.82 18.14
C GLU A 265 -13.00 13.74 18.83
N ASP A 266 -13.57 12.55 19.06
CA ASP A 266 -12.87 11.40 19.61
C ASP A 266 -11.70 10.98 18.73
N LEU A 267 -11.92 10.84 17.41
CA LEU A 267 -10.85 10.51 16.47
C LEU A 267 -9.74 11.56 16.44
N CYS A 268 -10.11 12.85 16.49
CA CYS A 268 -9.16 13.95 16.53
C CYS A 268 -8.30 13.88 17.81
N SER A 269 -8.95 13.60 18.96
CA SER A 269 -8.29 13.49 20.27
C SER A 269 -7.41 12.25 20.41
N LEU A 270 -7.85 11.10 19.87
CA LEU A 270 -7.06 9.86 19.89
C LEU A 270 -5.80 9.97 19.04
N PHE A 271 -5.91 10.58 17.86
CA PHE A 271 -4.75 10.88 17.02
C PHE A 271 -5.09 11.79 15.85
N SER A 272 -4.51 12.99 15.84
CA SER A 272 -4.49 13.85 14.66
C SER A 272 -3.22 14.70 14.60
N ARG A 273 -2.95 15.29 13.44
CA ARG A 273 -1.91 16.30 13.20
C ARG A 273 -2.61 17.60 12.87
N SER A 274 -2.91 18.40 13.89
CA SER A 274 -3.66 19.66 13.75
C SER A 274 -5.01 19.46 13.05
N GLY A 275 -5.70 18.31 13.31
CA GLY A 275 -6.99 17.97 12.71
C GLY A 275 -6.87 17.18 11.40
N PHE A 276 -7.98 17.19 10.63
CA PHE A 276 -8.15 16.42 9.41
C PHE A 276 -8.24 17.29 8.17
N THR A 277 -7.98 16.69 7.00
CA THR A 277 -8.16 17.32 5.69
C THR A 277 -8.92 16.39 4.74
N LYS A 278 -9.69 16.99 3.84
CA LYS A 278 -10.39 16.37 2.71
C LYS A 278 -9.92 16.95 1.37
N GLY A 279 -8.85 17.76 1.42
CA GLY A 279 -8.46 18.64 0.32
C GLY A 279 -8.21 17.95 -1.01
N TYR A 280 -7.70 16.71 -1.03
CA TYR A 280 -7.57 15.95 -2.27
C TYR A 280 -8.93 15.54 -2.82
N TYR A 281 -9.77 14.93 -2.01
CA TYR A 281 -11.11 14.48 -2.43
C TYR A 281 -11.98 15.63 -2.95
N GLU A 282 -11.95 16.78 -2.28
CA GLU A 282 -12.71 17.98 -2.66
C GLU A 282 -12.02 18.83 -3.74
N ASN A 283 -10.83 18.42 -4.21
CA ASN A 283 -9.96 19.21 -5.11
C ASN A 283 -9.62 20.62 -4.57
N ALA A 284 -9.58 20.76 -3.25
CA ALA A 284 -9.29 22.00 -2.51
C ALA A 284 -7.83 22.02 -2.02
N LEU A 285 -6.89 22.03 -2.99
CA LEU A 285 -5.46 21.99 -2.72
C LEU A 285 -4.94 23.33 -2.19
N GLY A 286 -4.04 23.29 -1.23
CA GLY A 286 -3.35 24.48 -0.74
C GLY A 286 -3.07 24.49 0.76
N ARG A 287 -3.04 25.70 1.31
CA ARG A 287 -2.58 26.01 2.68
C ARG A 287 -3.34 25.24 3.76
N ASN A 288 -4.65 25.05 3.60
CA ASN A 288 -5.52 24.39 4.59
C ASN A 288 -5.22 22.89 4.80
N MET A 289 -4.46 22.27 3.87
CA MET A 289 -4.06 20.87 3.99
C MET A 289 -2.82 20.66 4.86
N PHE A 290 -2.02 21.70 5.12
CA PHE A 290 -0.81 21.59 5.93
C PHE A 290 -1.14 21.51 7.41
N GLY A 291 -0.36 20.71 8.14
CA GLY A 291 -0.47 20.54 9.58
C GLY A 291 0.67 19.69 10.11
N PHE A 292 1.08 19.94 11.35
CA PHE A 292 2.11 19.19 12.04
C PHE A 292 1.62 18.83 13.45
N ARG A 293 2.30 17.90 14.10
CA ARG A 293 1.90 17.42 15.42
C ARG A 293 2.50 18.33 16.49
N GLU A 294 1.65 18.99 17.25
CA GLU A 294 1.99 19.81 18.41
C GLU A 294 1.96 18.97 19.70
N LYS A 295 2.48 19.50 20.81
CA LYS A 295 2.48 18.81 22.11
C LYS A 295 1.05 18.52 22.59
N GLU A 296 0.14 19.44 22.38
CA GLU A 296 -1.28 19.37 22.72
C GLU A 296 -1.96 18.19 22.03
N ASN A 297 -1.60 17.89 20.79
CA ASN A 297 -2.11 16.72 20.06
C ASN A 297 -1.62 15.37 20.63
N VAL A 298 -0.57 15.38 21.46
CA VAL A 298 -0.06 14.16 22.13
C VAL A 298 -0.85 13.87 23.40
N THR A 299 -1.27 14.90 24.12
CA THR A 299 -1.93 14.82 25.43
C THR A 299 -3.45 14.80 25.35
N SER A 300 -4.05 15.04 24.17
CA SER A 300 -5.49 15.10 23.96
C SER A 300 -6.24 13.78 24.22
N ALA A 301 -5.55 12.63 24.09
CA ALA A 301 -6.14 11.32 24.39
C ALA A 301 -6.21 11.10 25.90
N THR A 302 -7.34 11.46 26.52
CA THR A 302 -7.57 11.29 27.96
C THR A 302 -7.75 9.82 28.34
N THR A 303 -7.46 9.47 29.61
CA THR A 303 -7.64 8.11 30.13
C THR A 303 -9.11 7.65 30.03
N SER A 304 -10.07 8.56 30.22
CA SER A 304 -11.50 8.25 30.07
C SER A 304 -11.86 7.88 28.64
N LEU A 305 -11.32 8.61 27.65
CA LEU A 305 -11.52 8.34 26.22
C LEU A 305 -10.90 6.98 25.82
N LEU A 306 -9.69 6.69 26.28
CA LEU A 306 -9.07 5.40 26.03
C LEU A 306 -9.90 4.24 26.59
N LYS A 307 -10.35 4.33 27.86
CA LYS A 307 -11.23 3.33 28.49
C LYS A 307 -12.59 3.20 27.80
N LYS A 308 -13.15 4.29 27.23
CA LYS A 308 -14.39 4.24 26.43
C LYS A 308 -14.25 3.23 25.29
N TYR A 309 -13.16 3.30 24.51
CA TYR A 309 -12.94 2.43 23.37
C TYR A 309 -12.41 1.03 23.76
N GLU A 310 -11.60 0.91 24.82
CA GLU A 310 -11.16 -0.37 25.38
C GLU A 310 -12.36 -1.27 25.73
N ARG A 311 -13.37 -0.75 26.43
CA ARG A 311 -14.59 -1.49 26.78
C ARG A 311 -15.37 -2.06 25.60
N ILE A 312 -15.22 -1.47 24.41
CA ILE A 312 -15.89 -1.93 23.19
C ILE A 312 -15.35 -3.27 22.75
N TYR A 313 -14.03 -3.46 22.82
CA TYR A 313 -13.39 -4.68 22.35
C TYR A 313 -12.94 -5.65 23.46
N GLU A 314 -13.14 -5.31 24.72
CA GLU A 314 -12.94 -6.25 25.85
C GLU A 314 -13.86 -7.48 25.74
N LYS A 315 -15.14 -7.25 25.39
CA LYS A 315 -16.14 -8.31 25.32
C LYS A 315 -16.17 -8.96 23.94
N GLU A 316 -16.38 -10.28 23.94
CA GLU A 316 -16.60 -11.00 22.69
C GLU A 316 -17.89 -10.54 22.01
N ARG A 317 -17.84 -10.40 20.68
CA ARG A 317 -18.98 -10.03 19.84
C ARG A 317 -19.57 -11.27 19.21
N ALA A 318 -20.85 -11.52 19.46
CA ALA A 318 -21.56 -12.58 18.75
C ALA A 318 -21.73 -12.20 17.28
N VAL A 319 -21.30 -13.10 16.39
CA VAL A 319 -21.35 -12.96 14.92
C VAL A 319 -22.43 -13.87 14.34
N TYR A 320 -22.63 -15.04 14.97
CA TYR A 320 -23.53 -16.09 14.46
C TYR A 320 -24.70 -16.34 15.42
N ARG A 321 -25.86 -16.62 14.86
CA ARG A 321 -26.98 -17.19 15.63
C ARG A 321 -26.86 -18.72 15.54
N VAL A 322 -26.84 -19.40 16.71
CA VAL A 322 -26.76 -20.85 16.79
C VAL A 322 -28.13 -21.46 17.03
N HIS A 323 -28.45 -22.48 16.26
CA HIS A 323 -29.59 -23.37 16.47
C HIS A 323 -29.09 -24.65 17.11
N PHE A 324 -29.81 -25.13 18.15
CA PHE A 324 -29.50 -26.38 18.85
C PHE A 324 -30.56 -27.44 18.63
N VAL A 325 -30.13 -28.69 18.43
CA VAL A 325 -31.02 -29.85 18.50
C VAL A 325 -30.56 -30.76 19.64
N LEU A 326 -31.34 -30.84 20.69
CA LEU A 326 -31.05 -31.68 21.88
C LEU A 326 -31.96 -32.92 21.88
N SER A 327 -31.36 -34.10 22.01
CA SER A 327 -32.06 -35.38 22.19
C SER A 327 -31.56 -36.06 23.45
N VAL A 328 -32.49 -36.34 24.39
CA VAL A 328 -32.26 -37.07 25.64
C VAL A 328 -33.21 -38.24 25.66
N LYS A 329 -32.69 -39.45 25.40
CA LYS A 329 -33.45 -40.70 25.35
C LYS A 329 -32.91 -41.71 26.35
N SER A 330 -33.78 -42.54 26.92
CA SER A 330 -33.42 -43.47 27.99
C SER A 330 -32.38 -44.53 27.62
N ASP A 331 -32.32 -44.92 26.36
CA ASP A 331 -31.46 -45.96 25.80
C ASP A 331 -30.24 -45.46 25.01
N LYS A 332 -30.06 -44.15 24.93
CA LYS A 332 -29.01 -43.52 24.10
C LYS A 332 -28.26 -42.44 24.86
N LYS A 333 -27.02 -42.23 24.48
CA LYS A 333 -26.26 -41.07 24.92
C LYS A 333 -26.98 -39.77 24.54
N ILE A 334 -26.92 -38.78 25.41
CA ILE A 334 -27.45 -37.45 25.14
C ILE A 334 -26.74 -36.91 23.91
N SER A 335 -27.46 -36.47 22.90
CA SER A 335 -26.88 -35.84 21.73
C SER A 335 -27.29 -34.38 21.67
N LEU A 336 -26.29 -33.50 21.42
CA LEU A 336 -26.48 -32.08 21.19
C LEU A 336 -25.85 -31.72 19.84
N THR A 337 -26.69 -31.30 18.90
CA THR A 337 -26.24 -30.71 17.64
C THR A 337 -26.32 -29.21 17.73
N ALA A 338 -25.24 -28.52 17.38
CA ALA A 338 -25.18 -27.07 17.23
C ALA A 338 -24.96 -26.73 15.75
N SER A 339 -25.76 -25.81 15.21
CA SER A 339 -25.70 -25.40 13.80
C SER A 339 -25.68 -23.89 13.68
N ALA A 340 -24.82 -23.36 12.79
CA ALA A 340 -24.78 -21.97 12.40
C ALA A 340 -24.38 -21.85 10.93
N ASN A 341 -25.08 -21.03 10.16
CA ASN A 341 -25.00 -21.01 8.72
C ASN A 341 -25.21 -22.45 8.15
N ASP A 342 -24.35 -22.88 7.22
CA ASP A 342 -24.39 -24.23 6.62
C ASP A 342 -23.56 -25.27 7.39
N LEU A 343 -23.04 -24.93 8.56
CA LEU A 343 -22.20 -25.80 9.37
C LEU A 343 -22.99 -26.39 10.53
N SER A 344 -22.73 -27.64 10.84
CA SER A 344 -23.29 -28.33 12.02
C SER A 344 -22.28 -29.28 12.64
N VAL A 345 -22.35 -29.44 13.95
CA VAL A 345 -21.58 -30.40 14.72
C VAL A 345 -22.47 -31.08 15.75
N THR A 346 -22.24 -32.38 15.97
CA THR A 346 -22.94 -33.16 17.00
C THR A 346 -21.93 -33.64 18.04
N VAL A 347 -22.26 -33.45 19.28
CA VAL A 347 -21.50 -33.98 20.43
C VAL A 347 -22.39 -34.96 21.20
N LEU A 348 -21.78 -35.96 21.83
CA LEU A 348 -22.45 -36.98 22.62
C LEU A 348 -21.97 -36.92 24.07
N SER A 349 -22.87 -37.18 25.02
CA SER A 349 -22.47 -37.35 26.43
C SER A 349 -21.56 -38.59 26.62
N GLU A 350 -20.79 -38.59 27.69
CA GLU A 350 -19.97 -39.76 28.05
C GLU A 350 -20.83 -40.95 28.52
N SER A 351 -21.86 -40.64 29.32
CA SER A 351 -22.75 -41.62 29.94
C SER A 351 -24.18 -41.57 29.37
N LEU A 352 -24.95 -42.58 29.65
CA LEU A 352 -26.41 -42.59 29.39
C LEU A 352 -27.13 -41.71 30.43
N PRO A 353 -28.26 -41.07 30.09
CA PRO A 353 -29.06 -40.33 31.06
C PRO A 353 -29.64 -41.28 32.10
N GLN A 354 -29.70 -40.85 33.35
CA GLN A 354 -30.20 -41.64 34.48
C GLN A 354 -31.70 -41.36 34.71
N LYS A 355 -32.40 -42.32 35.36
CA LYS A 355 -33.76 -42.04 35.84
C LYS A 355 -33.72 -41.01 36.95
N ALA A 356 -34.63 -40.06 36.91
CA ALA A 356 -34.73 -39.02 37.92
C ALA A 356 -35.18 -39.59 39.28
N VAL A 357 -34.47 -39.29 40.35
CA VAL A 357 -34.86 -39.70 41.71
C VAL A 357 -35.82 -38.68 42.31
N ASN A 358 -35.57 -37.40 42.16
CA ASN A 358 -36.35 -36.32 42.78
C ASN A 358 -37.10 -35.47 41.75
N ARG A 359 -36.37 -34.94 40.73
CA ARG A 359 -36.97 -34.06 39.74
C ARG A 359 -36.45 -34.39 38.33
N PRO A 360 -37.34 -34.63 37.38
CA PRO A 360 -36.94 -34.84 35.97
C PRO A 360 -36.36 -33.56 35.35
N PHE A 361 -35.42 -33.78 34.41
CA PHE A 361 -34.89 -32.69 33.59
C PHE A 361 -35.92 -32.21 32.57
N THR A 362 -36.21 -30.92 32.49
CA THR A 362 -37.28 -30.36 31.67
C THR A 362 -36.76 -29.60 30.45
N LYS A 363 -37.65 -29.36 29.46
CA LYS A 363 -37.33 -28.54 28.28
C LYS A 363 -36.94 -27.10 28.66
N GLU A 364 -37.62 -26.51 29.64
CA GLU A 364 -37.34 -25.17 30.14
C GLU A 364 -35.95 -25.08 30.74
N GLU A 365 -35.57 -26.11 31.49
CA GLU A 365 -34.24 -26.18 32.12
C GLU A 365 -33.13 -26.37 31.08
N ALA A 366 -33.35 -27.16 30.06
CA ALA A 366 -32.48 -27.35 28.91
C ALA A 366 -32.32 -26.01 28.16
N LEU A 367 -33.42 -25.33 27.85
CA LEU A 367 -33.41 -24.04 27.15
C LEU A 367 -32.63 -22.95 27.92
N LEU A 368 -32.82 -22.87 29.24
CA LEU A 368 -32.09 -21.94 30.11
C LEU A 368 -30.57 -22.13 30.04
N ARG A 369 -30.12 -23.37 29.85
CA ARG A 369 -28.67 -23.68 29.76
C ARG A 369 -28.13 -23.44 28.35
N LEU A 370 -28.89 -23.79 27.31
CA LEU A 370 -28.50 -23.58 25.92
C LEU A 370 -28.39 -22.09 25.58
N LYS A 371 -29.22 -21.22 26.19
CA LYS A 371 -29.14 -19.76 26.03
C LYS A 371 -27.81 -19.13 26.51
N LYS A 372 -26.99 -19.84 27.30
CA LYS A 372 -25.75 -19.31 27.85
C LYS A 372 -24.59 -19.38 26.84
N CYS A 373 -24.69 -18.62 25.73
CA CYS A 373 -23.66 -18.54 24.68
C CYS A 373 -22.64 -17.39 24.90
N GLY A 374 -22.77 -16.61 25.98
CA GLY A 374 -21.89 -15.48 26.24
C GLY A 374 -20.39 -15.84 26.30
N GLY A 375 -19.54 -14.92 25.82
CA GLY A 375 -18.09 -15.13 25.75
C GLY A 375 -17.63 -15.96 24.53
N THR A 376 -18.55 -16.24 23.59
CA THR A 376 -18.29 -16.95 22.33
C THR A 376 -18.75 -16.09 21.13
N VAL A 377 -18.39 -16.50 19.93
CA VAL A 377 -18.82 -15.86 18.68
C VAL A 377 -20.31 -16.13 18.36
N PHE A 378 -21.00 -16.86 19.22
CA PHE A 378 -22.40 -17.27 19.02
C PHE A 378 -23.36 -16.52 19.92
N SER A 379 -24.53 -16.19 19.40
CA SER A 379 -25.74 -15.85 20.14
C SER A 379 -26.77 -16.97 19.99
N PHE A 380 -27.55 -17.21 21.03
CA PHE A 380 -28.65 -18.17 20.95
C PHE A 380 -29.67 -17.74 19.89
N GLY A 381 -30.00 -18.62 18.97
CA GLY A 381 -31.07 -18.47 17.98
C GLY A 381 -32.36 -19.12 18.45
N ASP A 382 -32.40 -20.46 18.38
CA ASP A 382 -33.52 -21.32 18.79
C ASP A 382 -33.01 -22.70 19.18
N ALA A 383 -33.93 -23.57 19.60
CA ALA A 383 -33.59 -24.97 19.95
C ALA A 383 -34.78 -25.92 19.79
N ASP A 384 -34.54 -27.08 19.15
CA ASP A 384 -35.42 -28.21 19.15
C ASP A 384 -35.00 -29.17 20.27
N ILE A 385 -35.93 -29.44 21.20
CA ILE A 385 -35.62 -30.21 22.42
C ILE A 385 -36.57 -31.40 22.52
N CYS A 386 -36.00 -32.61 22.46
CA CYS A 386 -36.69 -33.88 22.67
C CYS A 386 -36.09 -34.57 23.91
N ILE A 387 -36.93 -34.78 24.94
CA ILE A 387 -36.53 -35.39 26.22
C ILE A 387 -37.59 -36.45 26.56
N ASP A 388 -37.16 -37.70 26.80
CA ASP A 388 -38.02 -38.75 27.33
C ASP A 388 -38.37 -38.47 28.79
N ASP A 389 -39.58 -38.83 29.19
CA ASP A 389 -40.10 -38.57 30.54
C ASP A 389 -39.31 -39.27 31.63
N GLY A 390 -39.17 -38.64 32.78
CA GLY A 390 -38.54 -39.20 33.98
C GLY A 390 -37.03 -39.35 33.94
N LEU A 391 -36.35 -38.69 32.98
CA LEU A 391 -34.89 -38.68 32.92
C LEU A 391 -34.27 -37.51 33.68
N SER A 392 -33.05 -37.71 34.17
CA SER A 392 -32.22 -36.69 34.83
C SER A 392 -30.97 -36.42 34.03
N VAL A 393 -30.61 -35.13 33.86
CA VAL A 393 -29.35 -34.67 33.25
C VAL A 393 -28.74 -33.66 34.18
N SER A 394 -27.48 -33.83 34.53
CA SER A 394 -26.80 -32.90 35.41
C SER A 394 -26.54 -31.54 34.73
N ALA A 395 -26.54 -30.47 35.51
CA ALA A 395 -26.18 -29.15 35.07
C ALA A 395 -24.77 -29.08 34.45
N ALA A 396 -23.85 -29.83 35.04
CA ALA A 396 -22.46 -29.89 34.58
C ALA A 396 -22.37 -30.53 33.18
N GLU A 397 -23.07 -31.64 32.98
CA GLU A 397 -23.10 -32.36 31.68
C GLU A 397 -23.69 -31.51 30.57
N MET A 398 -24.87 -30.87 30.79
CA MET A 398 -25.45 -29.98 29.79
C MET A 398 -24.53 -28.80 29.45
N ASN A 399 -23.87 -28.21 30.45
CA ASN A 399 -22.92 -27.15 30.20
C ASN A 399 -21.66 -27.61 29.46
N ALA A 400 -21.18 -28.87 29.74
CA ALA A 400 -20.06 -29.47 29.03
C ALA A 400 -20.41 -29.72 27.55
N LEU A 401 -21.56 -30.36 27.27
CA LEU A 401 -22.05 -30.61 25.93
C LEU A 401 -22.19 -29.31 25.12
N ARG A 402 -22.82 -28.29 25.71
CA ARG A 402 -22.95 -26.99 25.03
C ARG A 402 -21.59 -26.38 24.71
N ARG A 403 -20.65 -26.35 25.67
CA ARG A 403 -19.31 -25.79 25.46
C ARG A 403 -18.55 -26.54 24.38
N GLU A 404 -18.60 -27.87 24.42
CA GLU A 404 -17.96 -28.73 23.43
C GLU A 404 -18.56 -28.52 22.02
N ALA A 405 -19.91 -28.48 21.91
CA ALA A 405 -20.58 -28.23 20.63
C ALA A 405 -20.20 -26.87 20.04
N LEU A 406 -20.21 -25.81 20.86
CA LEU A 406 -19.83 -24.47 20.40
C LEU A 406 -18.34 -24.39 20.02
N LEU A 407 -17.44 -25.06 20.77
CA LEU A 407 -16.01 -25.10 20.47
C LEU A 407 -15.76 -25.78 19.12
N ARG A 408 -16.33 -27.00 18.91
CA ARG A 408 -16.19 -27.72 17.64
C ARG A 408 -16.80 -26.97 16.47
N LEU A 409 -17.92 -26.28 16.69
CA LEU A 409 -18.53 -25.45 15.65
C LEU A 409 -17.65 -24.25 15.30
N ALA A 410 -17.02 -23.60 16.31
CA ALA A 410 -16.06 -22.53 16.11
C ALA A 410 -14.82 -23.03 15.33
N ASP A 411 -14.32 -24.23 15.61
CA ASP A 411 -13.21 -24.83 14.86
C ASP A 411 -13.57 -25.03 13.38
N ARG A 412 -14.81 -25.48 13.09
CA ARG A 412 -15.29 -25.62 11.70
C ARG A 412 -15.38 -24.27 10.96
N LEU A 413 -15.69 -23.17 11.67
CA LEU A 413 -15.74 -21.82 11.07
C LEU A 413 -14.37 -21.32 10.59
N LYS A 414 -13.29 -21.83 11.15
CA LYS A 414 -11.90 -21.49 10.76
C LYS A 414 -11.44 -22.21 9.50
N GLU A 415 -12.06 -23.35 9.17
CA GLU A 415 -11.63 -24.19 8.06
C GLU A 415 -11.74 -23.45 6.72
N ARG A 416 -10.68 -23.52 5.94
CA ARG A 416 -10.60 -23.00 4.57
C ARG A 416 -10.02 -24.08 3.66
N ALA A 417 -10.45 -24.09 2.41
CA ALA A 417 -9.82 -24.95 1.41
C ALA A 417 -8.34 -24.57 1.26
N PRO A 418 -7.42 -25.53 1.35
CA PRO A 418 -6.00 -25.24 1.24
C PRO A 418 -5.65 -24.76 -0.18
N TYR A 419 -4.83 -23.74 -0.28
CA TYR A 419 -4.28 -23.30 -1.55
C TYR A 419 -3.35 -24.35 -2.16
N ARG A 420 -3.36 -24.45 -3.49
CA ARG A 420 -2.34 -25.18 -4.24
C ARG A 420 -1.00 -24.46 -4.12
N ILE A 421 0.02 -25.14 -3.59
CA ILE A 421 1.36 -24.60 -3.39
C ILE A 421 2.35 -25.29 -4.32
N ASN A 422 2.92 -24.53 -5.25
CA ASN A 422 3.87 -24.99 -6.25
C ASN A 422 5.33 -24.64 -5.86
N LYS A 423 6.29 -25.20 -6.62
CA LYS A 423 7.68 -24.74 -6.60
C LYS A 423 7.83 -23.57 -7.58
N ALA A 424 8.28 -22.40 -7.10
CA ALA A 424 8.63 -21.31 -8.01
C ALA A 424 9.90 -21.68 -8.80
N ASN A 425 9.79 -21.69 -10.13
CA ASN A 425 10.90 -21.99 -11.02
C ASN A 425 11.15 -20.79 -11.96
N ILE A 426 11.89 -19.79 -11.46
CA ILE A 426 12.24 -18.61 -12.24
C ILE A 426 13.62 -18.82 -12.83
N ILE A 427 13.68 -18.91 -14.15
CA ILE A 427 14.91 -19.10 -14.92
C ILE A 427 15.12 -17.85 -15.76
N PHE A 428 16.33 -17.29 -15.70
CA PHE A 428 16.74 -16.16 -16.53
C PHE A 428 17.59 -16.64 -17.70
N ARG A 429 17.36 -16.03 -18.86
CA ARG A 429 18.33 -16.01 -19.95
C ARG A 429 19.14 -14.73 -19.81
N ASN A 430 20.46 -14.84 -19.74
CA ASN A 430 21.34 -13.70 -19.53
C ASN A 430 21.94 -13.25 -20.84
N ARG A 431 21.84 -11.95 -21.13
CA ARG A 431 22.58 -11.33 -22.23
C ARG A 431 23.99 -10.93 -21.78
N LYS A 432 24.88 -10.76 -22.74
CA LYS A 432 26.16 -10.12 -22.48
C LYS A 432 26.00 -8.59 -22.52
N PRO A 433 26.41 -7.85 -21.48
CA PRO A 433 26.37 -6.39 -21.50
C PRO A 433 27.28 -5.81 -22.58
N ASN A 434 27.00 -4.58 -23.01
CA ASN A 434 27.86 -3.86 -23.94
C ASN A 434 29.22 -3.58 -23.31
N LYS A 435 30.28 -3.59 -24.13
CA LYS A 435 31.65 -3.27 -23.67
C LYS A 435 31.78 -1.84 -23.15
N LYS A 436 31.03 -0.90 -23.76
CA LYS A 436 30.91 0.51 -23.35
C LYS A 436 29.43 0.86 -23.28
N PRO A 437 28.95 1.47 -22.18
CA PRO A 437 27.58 1.90 -22.06
C PRO A 437 27.27 3.03 -23.05
N GLN A 438 26.06 3.03 -23.60
CA GLN A 438 25.51 4.15 -24.36
C GLN A 438 25.22 5.33 -23.42
N THR A 439 25.23 6.55 -23.96
CA THR A 439 24.94 7.76 -23.21
C THR A 439 23.54 8.28 -23.57
N TYR A 440 22.63 8.29 -22.59
CA TYR A 440 21.32 8.88 -22.68
C TYR A 440 21.30 10.20 -21.91
N VAL A 441 20.68 11.23 -22.47
CA VAL A 441 20.63 12.56 -21.88
C VAL A 441 19.18 13.04 -21.79
N SER A 442 18.77 13.54 -20.64
CA SER A 442 17.44 14.10 -20.41
C SER A 442 17.55 15.55 -19.96
N PHE A 443 16.81 16.43 -20.63
CA PHE A 443 16.74 17.85 -20.32
C PHE A 443 15.35 18.20 -19.81
N ARG A 444 15.27 18.85 -18.66
CA ARG A 444 14.00 19.37 -18.14
C ARG A 444 13.66 20.76 -18.70
N ASP A 445 14.66 21.56 -19.02
CA ASP A 445 14.51 22.87 -19.66
C ASP A 445 15.10 22.83 -21.08
N THR A 446 14.25 22.88 -22.08
CA THR A 446 14.68 22.81 -23.50
C THR A 446 15.44 24.06 -23.96
N SER A 447 15.31 25.20 -23.24
CA SER A 447 16.06 26.42 -23.55
C SER A 447 17.54 26.33 -23.16
N ALA A 448 17.86 25.43 -22.25
CA ALA A 448 19.22 25.17 -21.77
C ALA A 448 19.99 24.14 -22.62
N ILE A 449 19.37 23.52 -23.64
CA ILE A 449 20.05 22.52 -24.48
C ILE A 449 21.18 23.19 -25.28
N PRO A 450 22.44 22.70 -25.17
CA PRO A 450 23.56 23.18 -25.97
C PRO A 450 23.34 22.92 -27.48
N GLN A 451 24.07 23.65 -28.33
CA GLN A 451 23.96 23.45 -29.79
C GLN A 451 24.37 22.06 -30.23
N ASN A 452 25.43 21.52 -29.62
CA ASN A 452 25.98 20.20 -29.92
C ASN A 452 25.91 19.33 -28.67
N VAL A 453 25.05 18.31 -28.70
CA VAL A 453 24.94 17.29 -27.65
C VAL A 453 25.23 15.93 -28.26
N GLU A 454 26.37 15.36 -27.91
CA GLU A 454 26.72 14.00 -28.32
C GLU A 454 26.10 12.99 -27.35
N CYS A 455 25.09 12.26 -27.81
CA CYS A 455 24.42 11.20 -27.05
C CYS A 455 23.73 10.19 -27.97
N ASP A 456 23.49 8.98 -27.45
CA ASP A 456 22.77 7.94 -28.18
C ASP A 456 21.25 8.16 -28.18
N LYS A 457 20.70 8.71 -27.07
CA LYS A 457 19.29 9.12 -26.98
C LYS A 457 19.16 10.41 -26.18
N LEU A 458 18.32 11.31 -26.68
CA LEU A 458 17.98 12.57 -26.03
C LEU A 458 16.52 12.59 -25.64
N PHE A 459 16.22 13.04 -24.43
CA PHE A 459 14.84 13.15 -23.91
C PHE A 459 14.52 14.60 -23.52
N ILE A 460 13.30 15.03 -23.86
CA ILE A 460 12.75 16.31 -23.45
C ILE A 460 11.34 16.12 -22.83
N PRO A 461 10.86 17.05 -22.00
CA PRO A 461 9.53 16.96 -21.43
C PRO A 461 8.45 16.85 -22.51
N LEU A 462 7.43 16.03 -22.29
CA LEU A 462 6.28 15.92 -23.18
C LEU A 462 5.55 17.26 -23.40
N SER A 463 5.68 18.21 -22.48
CA SER A 463 5.14 19.57 -22.60
C SER A 463 5.88 20.46 -23.61
N SER A 464 7.01 20.01 -24.15
CA SER A 464 7.79 20.74 -25.16
C SER A 464 7.04 20.88 -26.47
N LYS A 465 7.42 21.87 -27.31
CA LYS A 465 6.85 22.07 -28.63
C LYS A 465 7.18 20.89 -29.56
N PRO A 466 6.26 20.42 -30.41
CA PRO A 466 6.48 19.28 -31.33
C PRO A 466 7.74 19.42 -32.19
N GLU A 467 8.03 20.61 -32.67
CA GLU A 467 9.19 20.89 -33.53
C GLU A 467 10.55 20.57 -32.84
N LEU A 468 10.57 20.61 -31.52
CA LEU A 468 11.78 20.28 -30.77
C LEU A 468 12.05 18.77 -30.73
N PHE A 469 11.01 17.95 -30.77
CA PHE A 469 11.17 16.48 -30.85
C PHE A 469 11.78 16.09 -32.19
N GLU A 470 11.33 16.69 -33.28
CA GLU A 470 11.92 16.49 -34.61
C GLU A 470 13.36 17.01 -34.67
N LYS A 471 13.57 18.28 -34.24
CA LYS A 471 14.88 18.96 -34.27
C LYS A 471 15.98 18.15 -33.57
N TYR A 472 15.69 17.56 -32.42
CA TYR A 472 16.66 16.84 -31.62
C TYR A 472 16.54 15.31 -31.76
N SER A 473 15.65 14.80 -32.63
CA SER A 473 15.28 13.38 -32.68
C SER A 473 14.96 12.83 -31.28
N ALA A 474 14.28 13.65 -30.46
CA ALA A 474 14.12 13.43 -29.05
C ALA A 474 13.02 12.43 -28.71
N GLY A 475 13.20 11.69 -27.61
CA GLY A 475 12.14 10.98 -26.91
C GLY A 475 11.42 11.87 -25.92
N ALA A 476 10.24 11.45 -25.49
CA ALA A 476 9.45 12.19 -24.53
C ALA A 476 9.71 11.70 -23.09
N VAL A 477 9.95 12.61 -22.14
CA VAL A 477 9.82 12.32 -20.71
C VAL A 477 8.35 12.47 -20.35
N LEU A 478 7.69 11.36 -19.99
CA LEU A 478 6.31 11.41 -19.53
C LEU A 478 6.25 11.91 -18.07
N PRO A 479 5.24 12.74 -17.71
CA PRO A 479 5.06 13.17 -16.33
C PRO A 479 4.77 11.97 -15.42
N ARG A 480 5.26 12.02 -14.19
CA ARG A 480 5.01 10.96 -13.19
C ARG A 480 3.59 11.01 -12.63
N GLY A 481 2.98 12.20 -12.55
CA GLY A 481 1.59 12.40 -12.14
C GLY A 481 0.72 12.68 -13.36
N ILE A 482 -0.16 11.76 -13.72
CA ILE A 482 -1.07 11.86 -14.87
C ILE A 482 -2.53 11.57 -14.50
N PHE A 483 -2.89 11.76 -13.22
CA PHE A 483 -4.26 11.54 -12.75
C PHE A 483 -5.22 12.56 -13.39
N GLY A 484 -6.35 12.08 -13.88
CA GLY A 484 -7.41 12.91 -14.47
C GLY A 484 -7.15 13.46 -15.87
N ASN A 485 -5.95 13.32 -16.44
CA ASN A 485 -5.59 13.87 -17.76
C ASN A 485 -4.91 12.86 -18.70
N PHE A 486 -5.18 11.58 -18.51
CA PHE A 486 -4.53 10.49 -19.24
C PHE A 486 -4.68 10.60 -20.77
N ASP A 487 -5.90 10.81 -21.29
CA ASP A 487 -6.14 10.90 -22.73
C ASP A 487 -5.47 12.13 -23.37
N GLU A 488 -5.34 13.24 -22.63
CA GLU A 488 -4.58 14.40 -23.09
C GLU A 488 -3.09 14.08 -23.21
N ILE A 489 -2.53 13.35 -22.25
CA ILE A 489 -1.14 12.89 -22.29
C ILE A 489 -0.91 12.00 -23.53
N VAL A 490 -1.80 11.04 -23.79
CA VAL A 490 -1.71 10.17 -24.97
C VAL A 490 -1.79 10.99 -26.28
N LYS A 491 -2.77 11.88 -26.41
CA LYS A 491 -2.91 12.77 -27.59
C LYS A 491 -1.67 13.62 -27.81
N ARG A 492 -1.13 14.20 -26.73
CA ARG A 492 0.09 15.02 -26.78
C ARG A 492 1.31 14.20 -27.18
N LEU A 493 1.43 12.96 -26.69
CA LEU A 493 2.51 12.05 -27.05
C LEU A 493 2.47 11.68 -28.53
N ILE A 494 1.30 11.36 -29.08
CA ILE A 494 1.12 11.11 -30.51
C ILE A 494 1.51 12.36 -31.33
N LYS A 495 1.00 13.55 -30.94
CA LYS A 495 1.27 14.81 -31.64
C LYS A 495 2.77 15.20 -31.56
N SER A 496 3.49 14.80 -30.54
CA SER A 496 4.91 15.13 -30.39
C SER A 496 5.81 14.50 -31.47
N GLY A 497 5.38 13.39 -32.09
CA GLY A 497 6.18 12.61 -33.03
C GLY A 497 7.34 11.84 -32.37
N ALA A 498 7.40 11.80 -31.04
CA ALA A 498 8.44 11.07 -30.32
C ALA A 498 8.37 9.57 -30.61
N ARG A 499 9.49 8.95 -30.96
CA ARG A 499 9.56 7.51 -31.25
C ARG A 499 9.68 6.65 -30.00
N TYR A 500 10.19 7.21 -28.90
CA TYR A 500 10.38 6.54 -27.62
C TYR A 500 10.03 7.48 -26.45
N ALA A 501 9.63 6.89 -25.33
CA ALA A 501 9.24 7.63 -24.14
C ALA A 501 9.86 7.05 -22.86
N LEU A 502 10.36 7.93 -21.99
CA LEU A 502 10.83 7.57 -20.65
C LEU A 502 9.62 7.52 -19.70
N CYS A 503 9.29 6.33 -19.22
CA CYS A 503 8.09 6.02 -18.44
C CYS A 503 8.46 5.68 -16.99
N ASN A 504 7.98 6.48 -16.05
CA ASN A 504 8.33 6.36 -14.63
C ASN A 504 7.25 5.70 -13.76
N THR A 505 6.07 5.41 -14.29
CA THR A 505 4.94 4.78 -13.58
C THR A 505 4.23 3.80 -14.52
N LEU A 506 3.44 2.87 -13.98
CA LEU A 506 2.62 1.97 -14.79
C LEU A 506 1.58 2.74 -15.61
N ASP A 507 1.09 3.88 -15.11
CA ASP A 507 0.21 4.78 -15.87
C ASP A 507 0.93 5.37 -17.11
N SER A 508 2.20 5.77 -16.96
CA SER A 508 2.99 6.27 -18.10
C SER A 508 3.36 5.16 -19.08
N VAL A 509 3.58 3.93 -18.62
CA VAL A 509 3.73 2.74 -19.47
C VAL A 509 2.45 2.50 -20.28
N ALA A 510 1.27 2.58 -19.65
CA ALA A 510 -0.01 2.46 -20.32
C ALA A 510 -0.21 3.54 -21.38
N ALA A 511 0.17 4.80 -21.09
CA ALA A 511 0.07 5.91 -22.03
C ALA A 511 0.98 5.71 -23.26
N ALA A 512 2.23 5.30 -23.06
CA ALA A 512 3.16 5.03 -24.14
C ALA A 512 2.70 3.84 -25.02
N LYS A 513 2.20 2.77 -24.39
CA LYS A 513 1.63 1.61 -25.09
C LYS A 513 0.42 2.01 -25.95
N LYS A 514 -0.51 2.80 -25.41
CA LYS A 514 -1.70 3.31 -26.13
C LYS A 514 -1.33 4.24 -27.28
N ALA A 515 -0.26 5.01 -27.14
CA ALA A 515 0.26 5.90 -28.19
C ALA A 515 1.12 5.16 -29.24
N GLY A 516 1.43 3.87 -29.08
CA GLY A 516 2.29 3.10 -29.99
C GLY A 516 3.75 3.53 -29.98
N VAL A 517 4.23 4.10 -28.87
CA VAL A 517 5.59 4.63 -28.70
C VAL A 517 6.46 3.63 -27.94
N GLN A 518 7.73 3.46 -28.35
CA GLN A 518 8.68 2.57 -27.66
C GLN A 518 8.85 2.97 -26.20
N ILE A 519 8.70 2.01 -25.30
CA ILE A 519 8.80 2.21 -23.85
C ILE A 519 10.25 2.07 -23.40
N ILE A 520 10.75 3.09 -22.69
CA ILE A 520 11.96 3.04 -21.90
C ILE A 520 11.56 3.22 -20.43
N GLY A 521 11.78 2.21 -19.62
CA GLY A 521 11.47 2.26 -18.20
C GLY A 521 12.36 3.27 -17.46
N GLY A 522 11.74 4.14 -16.66
CA GLY A 522 12.43 5.11 -15.83
C GLY A 522 12.67 4.61 -14.40
N PRO A 523 13.49 5.32 -13.60
CA PRO A 523 13.94 4.84 -12.28
C PRO A 523 12.82 4.71 -11.25
N PHE A 524 11.68 5.38 -11.44
CA PHE A 524 10.52 5.31 -10.55
C PHE A 524 9.54 4.16 -10.85
N LEU A 525 9.83 3.32 -11.85
CA LEU A 525 9.20 2.00 -11.95
C LEU A 525 9.68 1.06 -10.82
N ASN A 526 10.63 1.53 -10.01
CA ASN A 526 11.13 0.83 -8.84
C ASN A 526 11.67 -0.57 -9.14
N ILE A 527 12.35 -0.75 -10.29
CA ILE A 527 13.00 -2.01 -10.63
C ILE A 527 14.17 -2.23 -9.67
N PHE A 528 14.08 -3.27 -8.85
CA PHE A 528 14.99 -3.50 -7.73
C PHE A 528 15.58 -4.94 -7.70
N ASN A 529 15.11 -5.82 -8.58
CA ASN A 529 15.56 -7.20 -8.70
C ASN A 529 15.38 -7.71 -10.14
N SER A 530 16.01 -8.84 -10.44
CA SER A 530 16.01 -9.49 -11.76
C SER A 530 14.61 -9.90 -12.21
N VAL A 531 13.75 -10.33 -11.27
CA VAL A 531 12.39 -10.77 -11.59
C VAL A 531 11.53 -9.57 -12.00
N SER A 532 11.60 -8.45 -11.27
CA SER A 532 10.86 -7.22 -11.62
C SER A 532 11.32 -6.64 -12.95
N LEU A 533 12.62 -6.71 -13.26
CA LEU A 533 13.17 -6.33 -14.58
C LEU A 533 12.55 -7.15 -15.71
N SER A 534 12.42 -8.46 -15.52
CA SER A 534 11.78 -9.36 -16.49
C SER A 534 10.28 -9.07 -16.66
N GLU A 535 9.58 -8.76 -15.58
CA GLU A 535 8.14 -8.45 -15.67
C GLU A 535 7.87 -7.12 -16.39
N ILE A 536 8.67 -6.09 -16.15
CA ILE A 536 8.58 -4.82 -16.89
C ILE A 536 8.91 -5.01 -18.38
N GLN A 537 9.86 -5.88 -18.71
CA GLN A 537 10.15 -6.24 -20.11
C GLN A 537 8.92 -6.84 -20.81
N LYS A 538 8.17 -7.71 -20.13
CA LYS A 538 6.91 -8.27 -20.66
C LYS A 538 5.85 -7.22 -20.89
N LEU A 539 5.86 -6.11 -20.15
CA LEU A 539 4.98 -4.97 -20.37
C LEU A 539 5.37 -4.11 -21.57
N GLY A 540 6.50 -4.42 -22.24
CA GLY A 540 6.96 -3.80 -23.46
C GLY A 540 8.18 -2.89 -23.32
N ALA A 541 8.80 -2.80 -22.13
CA ALA A 541 10.00 -2.02 -21.93
C ALA A 541 11.27 -2.86 -22.19
N ALA A 542 11.87 -2.74 -23.36
CA ALA A 542 13.13 -3.43 -23.69
C ALA A 542 14.37 -2.82 -23.02
N GLU A 543 14.27 -1.61 -22.49
CA GLU A 543 15.33 -0.85 -21.85
C GLU A 543 14.78 -0.22 -20.55
N CYS A 544 15.54 -0.30 -19.46
CA CYS A 544 15.09 0.23 -18.17
C CYS A 544 16.23 0.92 -17.41
N VAL A 545 15.99 2.12 -16.92
CA VAL A 545 16.81 2.76 -15.89
C VAL A 545 16.42 2.15 -14.55
N LEU A 546 17.40 1.66 -13.80
CA LEU A 546 17.18 1.03 -12.50
C LEU A 546 16.86 2.07 -11.43
N SER A 547 16.23 1.60 -10.34
CA SER A 547 15.90 2.44 -9.19
C SER A 547 17.13 3.20 -8.65
N TYR A 548 16.93 4.47 -8.27
CA TYR A 548 17.94 5.27 -7.57
C TYR A 548 18.40 4.68 -6.22
N GLU A 549 17.66 3.73 -5.67
CA GLU A 549 17.98 3.07 -4.40
C GLU A 549 18.92 1.87 -4.57
N MET A 550 19.26 1.48 -5.82
CA MET A 550 20.17 0.37 -6.11
C MET A 550 21.64 0.80 -6.05
N THR A 551 22.49 -0.14 -5.65
CA THR A 551 23.95 -0.01 -5.72
C THR A 551 24.52 -0.52 -7.05
N LEU A 552 25.74 -0.08 -7.40
CA LEU A 552 26.49 -0.63 -8.54
C LEU A 552 26.72 -2.15 -8.39
N LYS A 553 26.89 -2.65 -7.16
CA LYS A 553 27.02 -4.08 -6.89
C LYS A 553 25.73 -4.84 -7.26
N GLN A 554 24.56 -4.31 -6.91
CA GLN A 554 23.28 -4.90 -7.29
C GLN A 554 23.06 -4.85 -8.81
N LEU A 555 23.37 -3.71 -9.47
CA LEU A 555 23.34 -3.61 -10.93
C LEU A 555 24.15 -4.74 -11.60
N THR A 556 25.37 -5.01 -11.10
CA THR A 556 26.25 -6.04 -11.64
C THR A 556 25.67 -7.46 -11.46
N ALA A 557 24.91 -7.69 -10.39
CA ALA A 557 24.32 -8.97 -10.05
C ALA A 557 23.00 -9.27 -10.76
N LEU A 558 22.35 -8.26 -11.38
CA LEU A 558 21.07 -8.48 -12.06
C LEU A 558 21.19 -9.45 -13.23
N GLU A 559 20.20 -10.32 -13.36
CA GLU A 559 20.03 -11.27 -14.46
C GLU A 559 18.92 -10.83 -15.43
N GLY A 560 18.85 -11.41 -16.61
CA GLY A 560 17.82 -11.19 -17.62
C GLY A 560 18.30 -10.52 -18.90
N GLU A 561 17.40 -10.45 -19.89
CA GLU A 561 17.69 -9.96 -21.25
C GLU A 561 17.42 -8.45 -21.41
N CYS A 562 16.59 -7.84 -20.56
CA CYS A 562 16.28 -6.42 -20.62
C CYS A 562 17.54 -5.56 -20.50
N ARG A 563 17.69 -4.58 -21.38
CA ARG A 563 18.80 -3.61 -21.32
C ARG A 563 18.63 -2.74 -20.08
N ARG A 564 19.69 -2.59 -19.30
CA ARG A 564 19.68 -1.91 -18.01
C ARG A 564 20.60 -0.70 -18.01
N GLY A 565 20.09 0.42 -17.49
CA GLY A 565 20.85 1.65 -17.34
C GLY A 565 20.81 2.15 -15.90
N VAL A 566 21.71 3.08 -15.60
CA VAL A 566 21.80 3.72 -14.30
C VAL A 566 21.95 5.24 -14.47
N CYS A 567 21.30 6.01 -13.60
CA CYS A 567 21.50 7.45 -13.56
C CYS A 567 22.86 7.76 -12.93
N VAL A 568 23.72 8.41 -13.70
CA VAL A 568 25.10 8.76 -13.30
C VAL A 568 25.28 10.25 -13.05
N TYR A 569 24.37 11.10 -13.56
CA TYR A 569 24.35 12.54 -13.32
C TYR A 569 22.92 13.04 -13.11
N GLY A 570 22.73 13.93 -12.17
CA GLY A 570 21.53 14.76 -12.00
C GLY A 570 21.04 14.85 -10.57
N ARG A 571 20.15 15.83 -10.34
CA ARG A 571 19.49 15.98 -9.04
C ARG A 571 18.33 15.01 -8.95
N VAL A 572 18.44 14.04 -8.05
CA VAL A 572 17.41 13.02 -7.84
C VAL A 572 16.10 13.67 -7.39
N PRO A 573 14.96 13.38 -8.06
CA PRO A 573 13.64 13.82 -7.60
C PRO A 573 13.23 13.02 -6.35
N LEU A 574 13.36 13.63 -5.17
CA LEU A 574 13.12 12.97 -3.87
C LEU A 574 11.64 12.74 -3.56
N MET A 575 10.76 13.61 -4.06
CA MET A 575 9.32 13.53 -3.82
C MET A 575 8.54 14.02 -5.04
N LEU A 576 7.37 13.40 -5.26
CA LEU A 576 6.32 13.87 -6.17
C LEU A 576 5.10 14.25 -5.32
N THR A 577 4.61 15.49 -5.41
CA THR A 577 3.51 15.98 -4.57
C THR A 577 2.40 16.59 -5.42
N ARG A 578 1.14 16.26 -5.15
CA ARG A 578 -0.02 16.90 -5.79
C ARG A 578 -0.35 18.22 -5.08
N ASN A 579 -0.29 18.29 -3.76
CA ASN A 579 -0.33 19.55 -3.04
C ASN A 579 1.08 20.17 -3.01
N CYS A 580 1.24 21.33 -3.65
CA CYS A 580 2.57 21.95 -3.78
C CYS A 580 3.06 22.47 -2.42
N PRO A 581 4.26 22.09 -1.94
CA PRO A 581 4.79 22.56 -0.66
C PRO A 581 5.02 24.09 -0.61
N VAL A 582 5.26 24.71 -1.76
CA VAL A 582 5.47 26.16 -1.86
C VAL A 582 4.17 26.95 -1.68
N LYS A 583 3.01 26.35 -1.95
CA LYS A 583 1.69 26.99 -1.74
C LYS A 583 1.39 27.36 -0.29
N ASN A 584 2.16 26.86 0.67
CA ASN A 584 2.02 27.27 2.06
C ASN A 584 2.59 28.69 2.31
N GLY A 585 3.50 29.16 1.47
CA GLY A 585 4.11 30.48 1.57
C GLY A 585 3.78 31.44 0.42
N LYS A 586 3.76 30.93 -0.83
CA LYS A 586 3.61 31.71 -2.06
C LYS A 586 2.49 31.22 -2.97
N SER A 587 1.87 32.11 -3.72
CA SER A 587 0.96 31.76 -4.82
C SER A 587 1.73 31.20 -6.03
N CYS A 588 1.03 30.49 -6.93
CA CYS A 588 1.62 30.00 -8.17
C CYS A 588 2.12 31.11 -9.10
N ARG A 589 1.47 32.31 -9.08
CA ARG A 589 1.89 33.48 -9.86
C ARG A 589 3.22 34.00 -9.40
N GLU A 590 3.44 34.12 -8.08
CA GLU A 590 4.70 34.59 -7.48
C GLU A 590 5.83 33.56 -7.63
N CYS A 591 5.51 32.26 -7.56
CA CYS A 591 6.48 31.17 -7.66
C CYS A 591 7.03 30.96 -9.08
N GLY A 592 6.22 31.19 -10.14
CA GLY A 592 6.62 30.94 -11.52
C GLY A 592 7.04 29.50 -11.82
N GLY A 593 6.69 28.53 -10.98
CA GLY A 593 7.01 27.11 -11.13
C GLY A 593 8.45 26.71 -10.72
N LYS A 594 9.25 27.66 -10.25
CA LYS A 594 10.65 27.46 -9.79
C LYS A 594 10.80 28.02 -8.38
N SER A 595 11.11 27.17 -7.39
CA SER A 595 11.30 27.56 -5.99
C SER A 595 12.21 26.55 -5.30
N PHE A 596 12.35 26.69 -3.98
CA PHE A 596 13.10 25.76 -3.14
C PHE A 596 12.43 25.63 -1.75
N LEU A 597 12.82 24.57 -1.03
CA LEU A 597 12.60 24.43 0.40
C LEU A 597 13.95 24.44 1.11
N ARG A 598 13.98 25.01 2.30
CA ARG A 598 15.16 24.96 3.20
C ARG A 598 14.91 23.98 4.34
N ASP A 599 15.87 23.12 4.61
CA ASP A 599 15.85 22.28 5.82
C ASP A 599 16.34 23.07 7.06
N ARG A 600 16.34 22.41 8.23
CA ARG A 600 16.81 22.98 9.51
C ARG A 600 18.30 23.38 9.52
N LYS A 601 19.10 22.97 8.52
CA LYS A 601 20.51 23.33 8.35
C LYS A 601 20.71 24.44 7.31
N GLY A 602 19.62 25.00 6.76
CA GLY A 602 19.66 26.01 5.71
C GLY A 602 19.96 25.46 4.32
N ILE A 603 20.00 24.13 4.14
CA ILE A 603 20.26 23.50 2.84
C ILE A 603 19.03 23.65 1.95
N GLU A 604 19.24 24.09 0.71
CA GLU A 604 18.18 24.31 -0.27
C GLU A 604 17.93 23.07 -1.14
N PHE A 605 16.66 22.72 -1.23
CA PHE A 605 16.13 21.64 -2.06
C PHE A 605 15.26 22.24 -3.16
N PRO A 606 15.68 22.22 -4.43
CA PRO A 606 14.90 22.80 -5.52
C PRO A 606 13.51 22.17 -5.66
N VAL A 607 12.50 22.99 -5.95
CA VAL A 607 11.13 22.55 -6.27
C VAL A 607 10.81 22.99 -7.70
N ARG A 608 10.25 22.09 -8.49
CA ARG A 608 9.80 22.34 -9.87
C ARG A 608 8.41 21.79 -10.08
N CYS A 609 7.59 22.52 -10.82
CA CYS A 609 6.24 22.08 -11.17
C CYS A 609 6.23 21.38 -12.53
N THR A 610 5.45 20.31 -12.65
CA THR A 610 5.23 19.57 -13.89
C THR A 610 3.82 18.99 -13.88
N ASN A 611 3.00 19.34 -14.87
CA ASN A 611 1.67 18.75 -15.09
C ASN A 611 0.76 18.76 -13.82
N GLY A 612 0.73 19.87 -13.09
CA GLY A 612 -0.09 20.02 -11.87
C GLY A 612 0.49 19.35 -10.61
N PHE A 613 1.65 18.73 -10.73
CA PHE A 613 2.42 18.17 -9.60
C PHE A 613 3.68 19.00 -9.35
N SER A 614 4.22 18.87 -8.15
CA SER A 614 5.52 19.45 -7.77
C SER A 614 6.51 18.35 -7.45
N GLU A 615 7.74 18.52 -7.89
CA GLU A 615 8.86 17.63 -7.59
C GLU A 615 9.88 18.35 -6.72
N LEU A 616 10.22 17.74 -5.61
CA LEU A 616 11.31 18.18 -4.72
C LEU A 616 12.59 17.45 -5.11
N PHE A 617 13.63 18.19 -5.47
CA PHE A 617 14.91 17.62 -5.90
C PHE A 617 15.94 17.62 -4.77
N ASN A 618 16.90 16.69 -4.84
CA ASN A 618 18.05 16.69 -3.94
C ASN A 618 18.87 17.99 -4.10
N SER A 619 19.44 18.43 -2.99
CA SER A 619 20.26 19.65 -2.94
C SER A 619 21.52 19.58 -3.82
N ARG A 620 22.06 18.37 -4.02
CA ARG A 620 23.27 18.11 -4.82
C ARG A 620 23.00 17.10 -5.90
N PRO A 621 23.57 17.24 -7.11
CA PRO A 621 23.44 16.22 -8.16
C PRO A 621 24.28 14.98 -7.84
N ILE A 622 23.85 13.81 -8.34
CA ILE A 622 24.72 12.66 -8.50
C ILE A 622 25.81 13.04 -9.51
N TYR A 623 27.03 12.54 -9.31
CA TYR A 623 28.14 12.73 -10.23
C TYR A 623 29.03 11.49 -10.25
N MET A 624 29.34 10.97 -11.44
CA MET A 624 30.13 9.74 -11.62
C MET A 624 31.18 9.82 -12.75
N ALA A 625 31.39 11.00 -13.39
CA ALA A 625 32.30 11.12 -14.56
C ALA A 625 33.71 10.58 -14.27
N ASP A 626 34.27 10.90 -13.11
CA ASP A 626 35.59 10.45 -12.65
C ASP A 626 35.65 8.96 -12.27
N ARG A 627 34.50 8.27 -12.23
CA ARG A 627 34.35 6.87 -11.81
C ARG A 627 33.54 6.01 -12.79
N MET A 628 33.45 6.44 -14.05
CA MET A 628 32.70 5.70 -15.07
C MET A 628 33.24 4.27 -15.29
N SER A 629 34.51 3.99 -15.02
CA SER A 629 35.10 2.64 -15.03
C SER A 629 34.48 1.68 -14.00
N GLU A 630 33.82 2.19 -12.96
CA GLU A 630 33.13 1.40 -11.94
C GLU A 630 31.69 1.05 -12.36
N VAL A 631 31.12 1.74 -13.35
CA VAL A 631 29.78 1.48 -13.89
C VAL A 631 29.83 0.29 -14.86
N LYS A 632 30.05 -0.89 -14.30
CA LYS A 632 30.16 -2.15 -15.07
C LYS A 632 28.77 -2.76 -15.26
N ASN A 633 28.61 -3.48 -16.39
CA ASN A 633 27.38 -4.20 -16.74
C ASN A 633 26.15 -3.31 -16.97
N ALA A 634 26.28 -2.00 -17.04
CA ALA A 634 25.26 -1.13 -17.58
C ALA A 634 25.33 -1.12 -19.11
N ASP A 635 24.16 -1.19 -19.77
CA ASP A 635 24.05 -1.08 -21.22
C ASP A 635 24.03 0.37 -21.67
N PHE A 636 23.54 1.24 -20.80
CA PHE A 636 23.53 2.69 -20.99
C PHE A 636 23.60 3.42 -19.65
N VAL A 637 23.93 4.68 -19.70
CA VAL A 637 23.92 5.60 -18.56
C VAL A 637 23.00 6.77 -18.86
N LEU A 638 22.34 7.30 -17.84
CA LEU A 638 21.44 8.46 -17.95
C LEU A 638 22.05 9.67 -17.24
N LEU A 639 22.14 10.78 -17.96
CA LEU A 639 22.44 12.11 -17.43
C LEU A 639 21.14 12.94 -17.43
N GLU A 640 20.67 13.37 -16.25
CA GLU A 640 19.45 14.17 -16.11
C GLU A 640 19.77 15.61 -15.72
N PHE A 641 19.59 16.54 -16.65
CA PHE A 641 19.75 17.98 -16.40
C PHE A 641 18.42 18.58 -15.93
N THR A 642 18.43 19.19 -14.74
CA THR A 642 17.21 19.60 -14.02
C THR A 642 17.14 21.09 -13.71
N THR A 643 18.26 21.69 -13.26
CA THR A 643 18.36 23.09 -12.81
C THR A 643 19.51 23.82 -13.45
N GLU A 644 20.36 23.11 -14.16
CA GLU A 644 21.60 23.59 -14.77
C GLU A 644 21.31 24.52 -15.95
N ASP A 645 22.09 25.56 -16.10
CA ASP A 645 22.13 26.41 -17.27
C ASP A 645 22.95 25.79 -18.40
N LYS A 646 22.99 26.47 -19.56
CA LYS A 646 23.63 25.97 -20.78
C LYS A 646 25.15 25.76 -20.63
N GLU A 647 25.83 26.61 -19.86
CA GLU A 647 27.26 26.55 -19.62
C GLU A 647 27.60 25.38 -18.69
N GLN A 648 26.85 25.25 -17.60
CA GLN A 648 26.95 24.12 -16.68
C GLN A 648 26.72 22.78 -17.37
N ILE A 649 25.68 22.69 -18.21
CA ILE A 649 25.41 21.48 -19.02
C ILE A 649 26.61 21.14 -19.91
N SER A 650 27.14 22.13 -20.64
CA SER A 650 28.27 21.93 -21.53
C SER A 650 29.53 21.47 -20.78
N SER A 651 29.80 22.03 -19.61
CA SER A 651 30.90 21.64 -18.74
C SER A 651 30.75 20.18 -18.27
N VAL A 652 29.56 19.79 -17.80
CA VAL A 652 29.27 18.42 -17.36
C VAL A 652 29.42 17.42 -18.51
N LEU A 653 28.86 17.71 -19.70
CA LEU A 653 28.99 16.82 -20.87
C LEU A 653 30.46 16.58 -21.22
N LYS A 654 31.28 17.64 -21.24
CA LYS A 654 32.73 17.51 -21.45
C LYS A 654 33.41 16.67 -20.39
N ALA A 655 33.04 16.85 -19.11
CA ALA A 655 33.57 16.08 -18.01
C ALA A 655 33.28 14.57 -18.16
N TYR A 656 32.09 14.17 -18.64
CA TYR A 656 31.75 12.78 -18.92
C TYR A 656 32.48 12.20 -20.14
N GLN A 657 32.84 13.04 -21.12
CA GLN A 657 33.70 12.62 -22.25
C GLN A 657 35.14 12.36 -21.80
N ASN A 658 35.67 13.18 -20.91
CA ASN A 658 37.09 13.19 -20.50
C ASN A 658 37.36 12.42 -19.19
N GLY A 659 36.34 11.99 -18.46
CA GLY A 659 36.50 11.36 -17.15
C GLY A 659 37.00 12.30 -16.04
N SER A 660 36.64 13.59 -16.11
CA SER A 660 37.17 14.62 -15.23
C SER A 660 36.54 14.58 -13.83
N SER A 661 37.32 15.02 -12.83
CA SER A 661 36.83 15.27 -11.47
C SER A 661 35.85 16.44 -11.45
N PRO A 662 34.86 16.43 -10.52
CA PRO A 662 33.84 17.49 -10.46
C PRO A 662 34.40 18.78 -9.85
N GLU A 663 34.03 19.92 -10.45
CA GLU A 663 34.27 21.27 -9.89
C GLU A 663 33.05 21.79 -9.10
N ILE A 664 32.01 20.96 -8.91
CA ILE A 664 30.75 21.33 -8.25
C ILE A 664 30.55 20.48 -6.99
N GLU A 665 29.74 21.00 -6.06
CA GLU A 665 29.25 20.17 -4.95
C GLU A 665 28.35 19.06 -5.46
N PHE A 666 28.66 17.82 -5.12
CA PHE A 666 27.98 16.63 -5.63
C PHE A 666 27.76 15.57 -4.54
N THR A 667 27.04 14.52 -4.92
CA THR A 667 26.87 13.27 -4.16
C THR A 667 27.08 12.07 -5.07
N ARG A 668 27.48 10.93 -4.50
CA ARG A 668 27.41 9.63 -5.20
C ARG A 668 26.03 8.97 -5.06
N GLY A 669 25.07 9.65 -4.47
CA GLY A 669 23.75 9.10 -4.21
C GLY A 669 23.79 7.86 -3.34
N LEU A 670 23.06 6.82 -3.76
CA LEU A 670 23.02 5.51 -3.10
C LEU A 670 23.83 4.44 -3.84
N LEU A 671 24.58 4.82 -4.89
CA LEU A 671 25.30 3.88 -5.76
C LEU A 671 26.32 3.00 -5.04
N TYR A 672 26.87 3.46 -3.91
CA TYR A 672 27.82 2.67 -3.10
C TYR A 672 27.20 2.14 -1.81
N ARG A 673 26.46 2.96 -1.09
CA ARG A 673 25.94 2.60 0.24
C ARG A 673 24.61 1.87 0.20
N GLY A 674 23.81 2.08 -0.87
CA GLY A 674 22.48 1.49 -1.00
C GLY A 674 21.49 1.93 0.08
N VAL A 675 20.46 1.10 0.27
CA VAL A 675 19.44 1.25 1.31
C VAL A 675 19.33 -0.01 2.18
N GLU A 676 18.92 0.21 3.43
CA GLU A 676 18.64 -0.86 4.40
C GLU A 676 17.47 -1.75 3.95
#